data_3d3742fcbcb00c3f9c2109d8eaca4c85
#
_entry.id   3d3742fcbcb00c3f9c2109d8eaca4c85
#
_cell.length_a   1.000
_cell.length_b   1.000
_cell.length_c   1.000
_cell.angle_alpha   90.00
_cell.angle_beta   90.00
_cell.angle_gamma   90.00
#
_symmetry.space_group_name_H-M   'P 1'
#
loop_
_entity.id
_entity.type
_entity.pdbx_description
1 polymer ?
#
loop_
_entity_poly.entity_id
_entity_poly.type
_entity_poly.pdbx_seq_one_letter_code
_entity_poly.pdbx_strand_id
1 'polypeptide(L)'
;VRKLQVFAGVATVALMAVATSSRAQTASEAAPVALDEIVVTAQKRAENLQDVPVSVTAMTGAQLQNQRVGDVLALSGLAPGLQIKTDDNAANPRMFIRGIGVNDFNPGTASAVGVYVDGVYIASPLAQLAGFYDLEQVEVLRGPQGTLYGRNTTGGAINVVTKKPSSTPGGDIAVEYGRFNAVNAQGGFGGPIAGDDLSFRISGLYDKNDGYTTNRLTGNKGNDANRWALRAALRWKPDDKLTADLSLSLNQSRGGSIWTYNRSILPQTAEATGADGFCKAGFYTSGQCTNALGYANTSGNLYEGDYRFEGKDIVKLFGATANVSYDLGDMTLYSVTSYQRAARDDWEDTDANPLQVISARYIALQETASQEFRLQSNGEGPLRWVTGLYWAKDDLSNDSHYDVLSDLRNPTVDNPTGMDPANSIGVFGWPLTLKSRSWAVFGQFDYDLTERLTFTGGLRYSVDDKSIHYVSDVDYGLVTLFVHDGDKSFKSLSGRLGLRYALSDDANLYATYNRGYKSGGFFTGQTADEADLEPYSDETVDAFEVGAKSEFLDRRLRLNAAAFYYDYKDLQVYTTIQRGLLTVQYFTNASAARVYGAEAEVEARPARGLSLTLGASLLHAEYEDFVSVGEDYSGNRLPSAPKLSFNGAIRYEHPLPVGDFTGQLDFTHRSKVYFDTANTERLSDEARTFVNGQVGWKLDGGRYELGVWGKNLFDETNILDITAIEGLGFDAFSMGPPRTYGVYLRARY
;
A
#
# COMPACT_ATOMS: atom_id res chain seq x y z
N VAL A 1 14.25 -1.13 -26.87
CA VAL A 1 15.67 -1.17 -27.25
C VAL A 1 16.27 0.24 -27.30
N ARG A 2 15.61 1.24 -27.94
CA ARG A 2 16.11 2.64 -27.97
C ARG A 2 16.11 3.32 -26.59
N LYS A 3 15.13 3.05 -25.72
CA LYS A 3 15.04 3.60 -24.36
C LYS A 3 16.13 3.04 -23.42
N LEU A 4 16.57 1.77 -23.60
CA LEU A 4 17.69 1.19 -22.83
C LEU A 4 19.06 1.83 -23.17
N GLN A 5 19.25 2.28 -24.41
CA GLN A 5 20.49 2.96 -24.83
C GLN A 5 20.66 4.36 -24.19
N VAL A 6 19.54 5.03 -23.83
CA VAL A 6 19.59 6.32 -23.12
C VAL A 6 20.04 6.12 -21.67
N PHE A 7 19.63 5.03 -21.01
CA PHE A 7 20.05 4.72 -19.64
C PHE A 7 21.55 4.41 -19.55
N ALA A 8 22.09 3.65 -20.51
CA ALA A 8 23.53 3.41 -20.59
C ALA A 8 24.32 4.72 -20.82
N GLY A 9 23.75 5.66 -21.58
CA GLY A 9 24.33 6.98 -21.82
C GLY A 9 24.37 7.89 -20.59
N VAL A 10 23.31 7.91 -19.79
CA VAL A 10 23.23 8.74 -18.58
C VAL A 10 24.16 8.21 -17.48
N ALA A 11 24.25 6.89 -17.32
CA ALA A 11 25.19 6.29 -16.39
C ALA A 11 26.65 6.55 -16.78
N THR A 12 26.96 6.55 -18.08
CA THR A 12 28.30 6.81 -18.60
C THR A 12 28.68 8.29 -18.47
N VAL A 13 27.74 9.24 -18.64
CA VAL A 13 27.98 10.67 -18.43
C VAL A 13 28.19 10.99 -16.97
N ALA A 14 27.48 10.34 -16.06
CA ALA A 14 27.69 10.51 -14.60
C ALA A 14 29.07 9.97 -14.16
N LEU A 15 29.56 8.86 -14.76
CA LEU A 15 30.89 8.34 -14.48
C LEU A 15 32.01 9.19 -15.12
N MET A 16 31.78 9.81 -16.27
CA MET A 16 32.79 10.66 -16.93
C MET A 16 32.93 12.04 -16.28
N ALA A 17 31.90 12.57 -15.65
CA ALA A 17 31.97 13.83 -14.88
C ALA A 17 32.85 13.71 -13.61
N VAL A 18 33.04 12.51 -13.08
CA VAL A 18 33.90 12.23 -11.93
C VAL A 18 35.39 12.16 -12.34
N ALA A 19 35.70 11.87 -13.60
CA ALA A 19 37.08 11.64 -14.06
C ALA A 19 37.85 12.92 -14.45
N THR A 20 37.22 14.10 -14.55
CA THR A 20 37.86 15.34 -15.02
C THR A 20 38.18 16.40 -13.97
N SER A 21 37.94 16.15 -12.68
CA SER A 21 38.16 17.14 -11.60
C SER A 21 39.38 16.87 -10.71
N SER A 22 40.34 16.03 -11.12
CA SER A 22 41.56 15.79 -10.35
C SER A 22 42.74 16.68 -10.82
N ARG A 23 42.63 17.98 -10.55
CA ARG A 23 43.81 18.89 -10.39
C ARG A 23 43.31 20.24 -9.83
N ALA A 24 43.27 20.38 -8.51
CA ALA A 24 43.69 21.59 -7.80
C ALA A 24 43.31 21.50 -6.30
N GLN A 25 44.30 21.80 -5.50
CA GLN A 25 44.26 22.11 -4.09
C GLN A 25 44.19 20.96 -3.09
N THR A 26 45.31 20.77 -2.39
CA THR A 26 45.44 20.12 -1.09
C THR A 26 44.58 20.80 -0.03
N ALA A 27 43.27 20.44 -0.03
CA ALA A 27 42.42 20.64 1.15
C ALA A 27 42.48 19.31 1.93
N SER A 28 42.69 19.41 3.23
CA SER A 28 42.60 18.29 4.16
C SER A 28 41.47 17.36 3.78
N GLU A 29 41.78 16.12 3.39
CA GLU A 29 40.81 15.08 3.15
C GLU A 29 40.06 14.79 4.46
N ALA A 30 38.95 15.50 4.67
CA ALA A 30 37.97 15.07 5.65
C ALA A 30 37.42 13.72 5.20
N ALA A 31 37.55 12.67 6.04
CA ALA A 31 37.11 11.32 5.74
C ALA A 31 35.69 11.29 5.18
N PRO A 32 35.41 10.42 4.21
CA PRO A 32 34.05 10.25 3.69
C PRO A 32 33.12 9.80 4.83
N VAL A 33 31.90 10.34 4.84
CA VAL A 33 30.92 10.10 5.91
C VAL A 33 30.38 8.68 5.78
N ALA A 34 30.50 7.86 6.83
CA ALA A 34 29.90 6.53 6.91
C ALA A 34 28.35 6.60 6.75
N LEU A 35 27.74 5.49 6.36
CA LEU A 35 26.28 5.33 6.41
C LEU A 35 25.81 5.37 7.85
N ASP A 36 24.65 5.98 8.06
CA ASP A 36 24.04 6.03 9.38
C ASP A 36 23.58 4.63 9.78
N GLU A 37 23.69 4.33 11.06
CA GLU A 37 23.07 3.14 11.63
C GLU A 37 21.55 3.31 11.59
N ILE A 38 20.85 2.30 11.06
CA ILE A 38 19.39 2.31 10.98
C ILE A 38 18.85 1.36 12.04
N VAL A 39 18.14 1.91 13.01
CA VAL A 39 17.41 1.13 14.01
C VAL A 39 16.01 0.87 13.52
N VAL A 40 15.60 -0.39 13.51
CA VAL A 40 14.26 -0.82 13.10
C VAL A 40 13.49 -1.45 14.27
N THR A 41 12.17 -1.46 14.16
CA THR A 41 11.28 -2.07 15.15
C THR A 41 10.58 -3.32 14.59
N ALA A 42 11.14 -3.87 13.54
CA ALA A 42 10.62 -5.00 12.76
C ALA A 42 10.32 -6.26 13.59
N GLN A 43 11.03 -6.49 14.69
CA GLN A 43 10.77 -7.59 15.62
C GLN A 43 10.09 -7.13 16.94
N LYS A 44 9.37 -5.99 16.90
CA LYS A 44 8.76 -5.33 18.06
C LYS A 44 9.78 -4.96 19.16
N ARG A 45 11.06 -4.87 18.80
CA ARG A 45 12.22 -4.43 19.58
C ARG A 45 13.01 -3.44 18.72
N ALA A 46 13.67 -2.48 19.36
CA ALA A 46 14.61 -1.61 18.66
C ALA A 46 15.91 -2.38 18.43
N GLU A 47 16.25 -2.68 17.19
CA GLU A 47 17.41 -3.47 16.79
C GLU A 47 18.08 -2.83 15.57
N ASN A 48 19.38 -3.03 15.39
CA ASN A 48 20.06 -2.59 14.17
C ASN A 48 19.51 -3.36 12.96
N LEU A 49 19.21 -2.65 11.87
CA LEU A 49 18.73 -3.24 10.62
C LEU A 49 19.61 -4.42 10.14
N GLN A 50 20.92 -4.33 10.35
CA GLN A 50 21.85 -5.37 9.93
C GLN A 50 21.74 -6.64 10.78
N ASP A 51 21.29 -6.55 12.03
CA ASP A 51 21.17 -7.71 12.94
C ASP A 51 19.86 -8.47 12.81
N VAL A 52 18.83 -7.87 12.20
CA VAL A 52 17.51 -8.49 12.05
C VAL A 52 17.51 -9.54 10.94
N PRO A 53 17.27 -10.86 11.21
CA PRO A 53 17.28 -11.91 10.21
C PRO A 53 15.96 -11.95 9.38
N VAL A 54 15.62 -10.83 8.76
CA VAL A 54 14.44 -10.63 7.88
C VAL A 54 14.82 -9.64 6.78
N SER A 55 14.25 -9.81 5.60
CA SER A 55 14.30 -8.81 4.54
C SER A 55 13.47 -7.59 4.92
N VAL A 56 14.12 -6.48 5.25
CA VAL A 56 13.49 -5.21 5.65
C VAL A 56 14.11 -4.07 4.86
N THR A 57 13.25 -3.24 4.25
CA THR A 57 13.64 -1.92 3.74
C THR A 57 13.17 -0.88 4.75
N ALA A 58 14.08 -0.08 5.28
CA ALA A 58 13.76 1.01 6.19
C ALA A 58 14.08 2.35 5.53
N MET A 59 13.11 3.25 5.50
CA MET A 59 13.22 4.60 4.93
C MET A 59 13.00 5.63 6.03
N THR A 60 13.99 6.46 6.28
CA THR A 60 13.88 7.55 7.27
C THR A 60 12.89 8.63 6.80
N GLY A 61 12.34 9.42 7.75
CA GLY A 61 11.47 10.53 7.42
C GLY A 61 12.13 11.55 6.46
N ALA A 62 13.45 11.73 6.56
CA ALA A 62 14.19 12.59 5.64
C ALA A 62 14.26 12.00 4.21
N GLN A 63 14.48 10.71 4.07
CA GLN A 63 14.45 10.02 2.76
C GLN A 63 13.05 10.09 2.15
N LEU A 64 11.99 9.79 2.93
CA LEU A 64 10.60 9.91 2.50
C LEU A 64 10.26 11.33 2.03
N GLN A 65 10.68 12.34 2.78
CA GLN A 65 10.48 13.74 2.41
C GLN A 65 11.23 14.12 1.13
N ASN A 66 12.46 13.60 0.94
CA ASN A 66 13.26 13.84 -0.26
C ASN A 66 12.69 13.14 -1.49
N GLN A 67 12.09 11.95 -1.34
CA GLN A 67 11.40 11.21 -2.41
C GLN A 67 9.93 11.65 -2.57
N ARG A 68 9.47 12.63 -1.78
CA ARG A 68 8.10 13.17 -1.81
C ARG A 68 7.04 12.10 -1.63
N VAL A 69 7.28 11.20 -0.67
CA VAL A 69 6.31 10.21 -0.23
C VAL A 69 5.30 10.91 0.67
N GLY A 70 4.14 11.23 0.13
CA GLY A 70 3.05 11.93 0.83
C GLY A 70 1.91 11.02 1.26
N ASP A 71 1.92 9.76 0.80
CA ASP A 71 0.95 8.73 1.16
C ASP A 71 1.55 7.33 0.96
N VAL A 72 0.79 6.31 1.33
CA VAL A 72 1.23 4.91 1.17
C VAL A 72 1.37 4.51 -0.31
N LEU A 73 0.57 5.08 -1.22
CA LEU A 73 0.66 4.78 -2.66
C LEU A 73 2.03 5.16 -3.22
N ALA A 74 2.59 6.27 -2.74
CA ALA A 74 3.92 6.73 -3.15
C ALA A 74 5.07 5.82 -2.70
N LEU A 75 4.83 4.84 -1.81
CA LEU A 75 5.80 3.78 -1.48
C LEU A 75 5.92 2.74 -2.59
N SER A 76 4.94 2.67 -3.50
CA SER A 76 4.94 1.68 -4.57
C SER A 76 6.23 1.74 -5.38
N GLY A 77 6.93 0.60 -5.46
CA GLY A 77 8.20 0.49 -6.15
C GLY A 77 9.41 1.08 -5.41
N LEU A 78 9.27 1.69 -4.21
CA LEU A 78 10.41 2.21 -3.44
C LEU A 78 11.12 1.11 -2.63
N ALA A 79 10.44 0.02 -2.31
CA ALA A 79 11.04 -1.19 -1.77
C ALA A 79 10.98 -2.31 -2.83
N PRO A 80 11.98 -3.19 -2.93
CA PRO A 80 11.96 -4.31 -3.86
C PRO A 80 10.70 -5.17 -3.68
N GLY A 81 10.02 -5.50 -4.78
CA GLY A 81 8.83 -6.36 -4.77
C GLY A 81 7.56 -5.74 -4.18
N LEU A 82 7.57 -4.47 -3.74
CA LEU A 82 6.39 -3.75 -3.25
C LEU A 82 5.64 -3.09 -4.40
N GLN A 83 4.36 -3.41 -4.54
CA GLN A 83 3.41 -2.74 -5.44
C GLN A 83 2.19 -2.31 -4.63
N ILE A 84 1.78 -1.06 -4.79
CA ILE A 84 0.57 -0.53 -4.14
C ILE A 84 -0.24 0.18 -5.22
N LYS A 85 -1.51 -0.14 -5.29
CA LYS A 85 -2.44 0.44 -6.24
C LYS A 85 -3.78 0.75 -5.58
N THR A 86 -4.57 1.57 -6.23
CA THR A 86 -5.95 1.85 -5.87
C THR A 86 -6.75 2.07 -7.16
N ASP A 87 -7.98 1.70 -7.15
CA ASP A 87 -9.01 2.12 -8.11
C ASP A 87 -9.90 3.20 -7.52
N ASP A 88 -9.74 3.49 -6.23
CA ASP A 88 -10.46 4.53 -5.49
C ASP A 88 -9.53 5.68 -5.08
N ASN A 89 -10.00 6.92 -5.12
CA ASN A 89 -9.19 8.11 -4.85
C ASN A 89 -8.57 8.16 -3.44
N ALA A 90 -9.30 7.72 -2.42
CA ALA A 90 -8.92 7.94 -1.03
C ALA A 90 -9.11 6.71 -0.15
N ALA A 91 -9.48 5.56 -0.71
CA ALA A 91 -9.85 4.40 0.06
C ALA A 91 -9.30 3.09 -0.54
N ASN A 92 -9.25 2.05 0.27
CA ASN A 92 -8.97 0.65 -0.10
C ASN A 92 -7.69 0.44 -0.94
N PRO A 93 -6.50 0.82 -0.45
CA PRO A 93 -5.26 0.51 -1.14
C PRO A 93 -5.06 -1.01 -1.21
N ARG A 94 -4.76 -1.52 -2.39
CA ARG A 94 -4.39 -2.91 -2.60
C ARG A 94 -2.88 -3.02 -2.62
N MET A 95 -2.34 -3.75 -1.65
CA MET A 95 -0.90 -3.87 -1.41
C MET A 95 -0.42 -5.26 -1.74
N PHE A 96 0.68 -5.33 -2.48
CA PHE A 96 1.32 -6.58 -2.89
C PHE A 96 2.80 -6.53 -2.52
N ILE A 97 3.29 -7.52 -1.81
CA ILE A 97 4.71 -7.74 -1.55
C ILE A 97 5.08 -9.09 -2.14
N ARG A 98 6.09 -9.13 -3.01
CA ARG A 98 6.52 -10.35 -3.71
C ARG A 98 5.36 -11.01 -4.49
N GLY A 99 4.46 -10.19 -5.07
CA GLY A 99 3.28 -10.64 -5.80
C GLY A 99 2.13 -11.14 -4.91
N ILE A 100 2.29 -11.15 -3.59
CA ILE A 100 1.26 -11.57 -2.64
C ILE A 100 0.47 -10.36 -2.17
N GLY A 101 -0.82 -10.39 -2.42
CA GLY A 101 -1.81 -9.37 -2.10
C GLY A 101 -3.20 -9.85 -2.45
N VAL A 102 -4.20 -9.02 -2.20
CA VAL A 102 -5.59 -9.29 -2.60
C VAL A 102 -6.07 -8.16 -3.49
N ASN A 103 -6.69 -8.52 -4.62
CA ASN A 103 -7.19 -7.55 -5.59
C ASN A 103 -8.64 -7.11 -5.30
N ASP A 104 -9.13 -7.31 -4.09
CA ASP A 104 -10.46 -6.92 -3.66
C ASP A 104 -10.44 -5.51 -3.05
N PHE A 105 -11.43 -4.68 -3.42
CA PHE A 105 -11.63 -3.32 -2.93
C PHE A 105 -12.70 -3.21 -1.83
N ASN A 106 -13.37 -4.31 -1.49
CA ASN A 106 -14.41 -4.30 -0.47
C ASN A 106 -13.83 -4.03 0.93
N PRO A 107 -14.46 -3.17 1.75
CA PRO A 107 -13.90 -2.78 3.05
C PRO A 107 -13.86 -3.92 4.08
N GLY A 108 -14.59 -5.00 3.87
CA GLY A 108 -14.58 -6.19 4.74
C GLY A 108 -13.47 -7.19 4.42
N THR A 109 -12.77 -7.04 3.29
CA THR A 109 -11.71 -7.96 2.88
C THR A 109 -10.37 -7.51 3.44
N ALA A 110 -9.73 -8.39 4.20
CA ALA A 110 -8.41 -8.12 4.75
C ALA A 110 -7.31 -8.23 3.68
N SER A 111 -6.35 -7.31 3.69
CA SER A 111 -5.13 -7.39 2.87
C SER A 111 -4.24 -8.56 3.32
N ALA A 112 -3.37 -9.06 2.43
CA ALA A 112 -2.28 -9.97 2.79
C ALA A 112 -1.03 -9.22 3.31
N VAL A 113 -1.03 -7.89 3.25
CA VAL A 113 0.01 -7.00 3.79
C VAL A 113 -0.57 -6.20 4.94
N GLY A 114 -0.04 -6.41 6.14
CA GLY A 114 -0.48 -5.70 7.34
C GLY A 114 0.08 -4.28 7.40
N VAL A 115 -0.73 -3.28 7.69
CA VAL A 115 -0.28 -1.90 7.95
C VAL A 115 -0.35 -1.61 9.44
N TYR A 116 0.74 -1.09 9.99
CA TYR A 116 0.87 -0.74 11.40
C TYR A 116 1.30 0.71 11.54
N VAL A 117 0.70 1.44 12.46
CA VAL A 117 1.11 2.80 12.82
C VAL A 117 1.43 2.81 14.31
N ASP A 118 2.67 3.11 14.68
CA ASP A 118 3.15 3.10 16.07
C ASP A 118 2.81 1.80 16.82
N GLY A 119 2.90 0.66 16.13
CA GLY A 119 2.63 -0.67 16.67
C GLY A 119 1.16 -1.09 16.68
N VAL A 120 0.24 -0.22 16.27
CA VAL A 120 -1.21 -0.51 16.15
C VAL A 120 -1.53 -1.03 14.75
N TYR A 121 -2.20 -2.18 14.67
CA TYR A 121 -2.72 -2.71 13.40
C TYR A 121 -3.86 -1.84 12.86
N ILE A 122 -3.77 -1.43 11.61
CA ILE A 122 -4.81 -0.67 10.90
C ILE A 122 -5.71 -1.67 10.19
N ALA A 123 -6.80 -2.07 10.85
CA ALA A 123 -7.70 -3.10 10.35
C ALA A 123 -8.52 -2.64 9.14
N SER A 124 -8.96 -1.37 9.14
CA SER A 124 -9.77 -0.80 8.07
C SER A 124 -8.92 -0.45 6.85
N PRO A 125 -9.19 -1.02 5.67
CA PRO A 125 -8.54 -0.57 4.43
C PRO A 125 -8.72 0.94 4.18
N LEU A 126 -9.87 1.51 4.55
CA LEU A 126 -10.17 2.95 4.45
C LEU A 126 -9.17 3.84 5.19
N ALA A 127 -8.55 3.32 6.24
CA ALA A 127 -7.60 4.06 7.08
C ALA A 127 -6.14 3.84 6.70
N GLN A 128 -5.82 2.88 5.82
CA GLN A 128 -4.44 2.52 5.49
C GLN A 128 -3.72 3.59 4.65
N LEU A 129 -4.43 4.48 3.96
CA LEU A 129 -3.85 5.62 3.26
C LEU A 129 -3.54 6.81 4.16
N ALA A 130 -4.07 6.82 5.39
CA ALA A 130 -3.91 7.93 6.32
C ALA A 130 -2.61 7.85 7.11
N GLY A 131 -2.15 8.99 7.63
CA GLY A 131 -1.08 9.03 8.61
C GLY A 131 0.33 9.21 8.06
N PHE A 132 0.51 9.34 6.75
CA PHE A 132 1.82 9.52 6.10
C PHE A 132 2.31 10.97 6.14
N TYR A 133 2.35 11.57 7.31
CA TYR A 133 2.93 12.89 7.55
C TYR A 133 3.64 12.92 8.90
N ASP A 134 4.69 13.72 8.99
CA ASP A 134 5.50 13.88 10.19
C ASP A 134 6.03 12.53 10.71
N LEU A 135 6.69 11.79 9.82
CA LEU A 135 7.19 10.45 10.07
C LEU A 135 8.63 10.46 10.58
N GLU A 136 8.94 9.54 11.46
CA GLU A 136 10.31 9.16 11.83
C GLU A 136 10.89 8.21 10.79
N GLN A 137 10.14 7.13 10.49
CA GLN A 137 10.53 6.14 9.48
C GLN A 137 9.33 5.31 9.01
N VAL A 138 9.53 4.63 7.88
CA VAL A 138 8.67 3.54 7.39
C VAL A 138 9.52 2.31 7.15
N GLU A 139 9.07 1.18 7.65
CA GLU A 139 9.70 -0.13 7.50
C GLU A 139 8.81 -1.03 6.66
N VAL A 140 9.35 -1.61 5.59
CA VAL A 140 8.67 -2.61 4.75
C VAL A 140 9.29 -3.97 5.03
N LEU A 141 8.56 -4.80 5.77
CA LEU A 141 8.94 -6.18 6.10
C LEU A 141 8.42 -7.11 5.02
N ARG A 142 9.30 -7.80 4.34
CA ARG A 142 8.93 -8.71 3.25
C ARG A 142 8.85 -10.15 3.73
N GLY A 143 7.85 -10.86 3.23
CA GLY A 143 7.53 -12.24 3.64
C GLY A 143 6.71 -12.33 4.92
N PRO A 144 6.24 -13.54 5.28
CA PRO A 144 5.27 -13.74 6.34
C PRO A 144 5.75 -13.27 7.70
N GLN A 145 4.91 -12.50 8.40
CA GLN A 145 5.16 -11.91 9.72
C GLN A 145 4.18 -12.43 10.79
N GLY A 146 3.62 -13.63 10.59
CA GLY A 146 2.53 -14.17 11.42
C GLY A 146 2.83 -14.29 12.91
N THR A 147 4.08 -14.49 13.31
CA THR A 147 4.46 -14.71 14.73
C THR A 147 4.26 -13.47 15.59
N LEU A 148 4.84 -12.34 15.22
CA LEU A 148 4.79 -11.11 16.02
C LEU A 148 3.68 -10.15 15.60
N TYR A 149 3.41 -10.07 14.31
CA TYR A 149 2.39 -9.18 13.76
C TYR A 149 1.00 -9.84 13.66
N GLY A 150 0.96 -11.15 13.49
CA GLY A 150 -0.27 -11.93 13.52
C GLY A 150 -0.94 -12.10 12.16
N ARG A 151 -2.27 -12.12 12.18
CA ARG A 151 -3.08 -12.37 10.97
C ARG A 151 -2.82 -11.36 9.87
N ASN A 152 -3.13 -11.76 8.61
CA ASN A 152 -3.18 -10.87 7.46
C ASN A 152 -1.80 -10.25 7.12
N THR A 153 -0.74 -11.02 7.33
CA THR A 153 0.65 -10.62 7.04
C THR A 153 1.39 -11.69 6.26
N THR A 154 0.69 -12.44 5.37
CA THR A 154 1.28 -13.51 4.57
C THR A 154 2.22 -12.98 3.49
N GLY A 155 1.95 -11.81 2.92
CA GLY A 155 2.87 -11.11 2.01
C GLY A 155 3.94 -10.30 2.76
N GLY A 156 3.60 -9.75 3.93
CA GLY A 156 4.50 -8.90 4.70
C GLY A 156 3.79 -7.88 5.58
N ALA A 157 4.54 -6.85 6.01
CA ALA A 157 3.98 -5.75 6.80
C ALA A 157 4.63 -4.41 6.44
N ILE A 158 3.87 -3.33 6.53
CA ILE A 158 4.34 -1.95 6.46
C ILE A 158 4.18 -1.35 7.86
N ASN A 159 5.29 -1.01 8.49
CA ASN A 159 5.31 -0.40 9.82
C ASN A 159 5.67 1.08 9.70
N VAL A 160 4.77 1.95 10.10
CA VAL A 160 4.89 3.41 10.06
C VAL A 160 5.18 3.90 11.47
N VAL A 161 6.30 4.56 11.64
CA VAL A 161 6.71 5.16 12.92
C VAL A 161 6.59 6.67 12.80
N THR A 162 5.77 7.27 13.66
CA THR A 162 5.57 8.72 13.69
C THR A 162 6.58 9.40 14.61
N LYS A 163 6.93 10.66 14.32
CA LYS A 163 7.78 11.45 15.22
C LYS A 163 7.12 11.61 16.59
N LYS A 164 7.85 11.33 17.64
CA LYS A 164 7.37 11.39 19.03
C LYS A 164 7.56 12.79 19.62
N PRO A 165 6.75 13.16 20.65
CA PRO A 165 7.05 14.33 21.48
C PRO A 165 8.44 14.28 22.08
N SER A 166 9.13 15.42 22.12
CA SER A 166 10.49 15.57 22.64
C SER A 166 10.54 16.64 23.74
N SER A 167 11.44 16.47 24.71
CA SER A 167 11.75 17.51 25.70
C SER A 167 12.52 18.70 25.10
N THR A 168 13.03 18.57 23.86
CA THR A 168 13.67 19.67 23.13
C THR A 168 12.66 20.31 22.18
N PRO A 169 12.44 21.64 22.26
CA PRO A 169 11.60 22.32 21.28
C PRO A 169 12.13 22.16 19.87
N GLY A 170 11.22 21.92 18.92
CA GLY A 170 11.60 21.80 17.52
C GLY A 170 10.41 21.59 16.62
N GLY A 171 10.60 21.87 15.34
CA GLY A 171 9.54 21.70 14.35
C GLY A 171 10.05 21.80 12.93
N ASP A 172 9.22 21.36 12.01
CA ASP A 172 9.46 21.49 10.58
C ASP A 172 8.15 21.77 9.84
N ILE A 173 8.27 22.47 8.74
CA ILE A 173 7.18 22.70 7.80
C ILE A 173 7.70 22.59 6.37
N ALA A 174 6.92 21.94 5.51
CA ALA A 174 7.12 21.89 4.08
C ALA A 174 5.88 22.40 3.37
N VAL A 175 6.05 23.28 2.39
CA VAL A 175 4.97 23.79 1.54
C VAL A 175 5.39 23.63 0.09
N GLU A 176 4.48 23.10 -0.72
CA GLU A 176 4.69 22.85 -2.14
C GLU A 176 3.54 23.43 -2.96
N TYR A 177 3.88 23.96 -4.14
CA TYR A 177 2.90 24.36 -5.14
C TYR A 177 3.31 23.81 -6.51
N GLY A 178 2.34 23.25 -7.24
CA GLY A 178 2.65 22.58 -8.50
C GLY A 178 1.53 22.59 -9.53
N ARG A 179 1.77 21.83 -10.60
CA ARG A 179 0.81 21.63 -11.69
C ARG A 179 -0.55 21.15 -11.13
N PHE A 180 -1.65 21.49 -11.80
CA PHE A 180 -3.03 21.24 -11.38
C PHE A 180 -3.42 22.03 -10.11
N ASN A 181 -2.84 23.21 -9.90
CA ASN A 181 -3.01 24.02 -8.69
C ASN A 181 -2.77 23.22 -7.40
N ALA A 182 -1.86 22.25 -7.47
CA ALA A 182 -1.54 21.39 -6.36
C ALA A 182 -0.87 22.18 -5.24
N VAL A 183 -1.45 22.13 -4.04
CA VAL A 183 -0.91 22.67 -2.79
C VAL A 183 -0.74 21.54 -1.81
N ASN A 184 0.49 21.31 -1.34
CA ASN A 184 0.76 20.41 -0.23
C ASN A 184 1.46 21.20 0.87
N ALA A 185 0.93 21.16 2.08
CA ALA A 185 1.52 21.76 3.26
C ALA A 185 1.49 20.74 4.39
N GLN A 186 2.66 20.42 4.95
CA GLN A 186 2.77 19.49 6.06
C GLN A 186 3.84 19.91 7.04
N GLY A 187 3.70 19.50 8.29
CA GLY A 187 4.71 19.78 9.29
C GLY A 187 4.26 19.39 10.69
N GLY A 188 5.17 19.59 11.62
CA GLY A 188 4.91 19.33 13.02
C GLY A 188 5.81 20.19 13.89
N PHE A 189 5.32 20.51 15.07
CA PHE A 189 6.08 21.20 16.10
C PHE A 189 5.79 20.60 17.47
N GLY A 190 6.74 20.66 18.36
CA GLY A 190 6.60 20.14 19.71
C GLY A 190 7.68 20.64 20.65
N GLY A 191 7.59 20.22 21.89
CA GLY A 191 8.51 20.56 22.95
C GLY A 191 7.97 20.23 24.33
N PRO A 192 8.66 20.63 25.40
CA PRO A 192 8.23 20.40 26.76
C PRO A 192 7.01 21.26 27.13
N ILE A 193 6.10 20.69 27.93
CA ILE A 193 5.00 21.40 28.59
C ILE A 193 5.37 21.70 30.04
N ALA A 194 5.91 20.71 30.74
CA ALA A 194 6.31 20.83 32.14
C ALA A 194 7.61 20.06 32.37
N GLY A 195 8.72 20.79 32.48
CA GLY A 195 10.05 20.19 32.59
C GLY A 195 10.34 19.21 31.46
N ASP A 196 11.10 18.18 31.78
CA ASP A 196 11.40 17.07 30.84
C ASP A 196 10.36 15.94 30.92
N ASP A 197 9.45 15.98 31.90
CA ASP A 197 8.52 14.89 32.20
C ASP A 197 7.32 14.87 31.25
N LEU A 198 6.91 16.01 30.74
CA LEU A 198 5.72 16.12 29.87
C LEU A 198 6.05 16.93 28.63
N SER A 199 5.92 16.30 27.49
CA SER A 199 6.15 16.93 26.19
C SER A 199 4.96 16.69 25.25
N PHE A 200 4.84 17.54 24.23
CA PHE A 200 3.79 17.46 23.22
C PHE A 200 4.37 17.53 21.81
N ARG A 201 3.60 17.04 20.85
CA ARG A 201 3.81 17.28 19.41
C ARG A 201 2.46 17.43 18.71
N ILE A 202 2.34 18.46 17.89
CA ILE A 202 1.18 18.68 17.01
C ILE A 202 1.70 18.64 15.58
N SER A 203 1.04 17.85 14.74
CA SER A 203 1.41 17.65 13.35
C SER A 203 0.21 17.77 12.46
N GLY A 204 0.39 18.29 11.24
CA GLY A 204 -0.70 18.46 10.29
C GLY A 204 -0.28 18.28 8.85
N LEU A 205 -1.27 17.97 8.02
CA LEU A 205 -1.19 17.88 6.57
C LEU A 205 -2.39 18.59 5.96
N TYR A 206 -2.14 19.34 4.92
CA TYR A 206 -3.15 19.81 3.96
C TYR A 206 -2.67 19.52 2.55
N ASP A 207 -3.49 18.83 1.75
CA ASP A 207 -3.15 18.43 0.39
C ASP A 207 -4.37 18.64 -0.50
N LYS A 208 -4.20 19.44 -1.54
CA LYS A 208 -5.25 19.79 -2.49
C LYS A 208 -4.69 19.88 -3.90
N ASN A 209 -5.45 19.39 -4.88
CA ASN A 209 -5.26 19.68 -6.31
C ASN A 209 -6.62 19.71 -7.02
N ASP A 210 -6.65 20.30 -8.22
CA ASP A 210 -7.88 20.45 -9.03
C ASP A 210 -8.18 19.22 -9.91
N GLY A 211 -7.37 18.13 -9.80
CA GLY A 211 -7.53 16.94 -10.64
C GLY A 211 -6.86 17.02 -12.00
N TYR A 212 -6.70 15.87 -12.63
CA TYR A 212 -5.95 15.71 -13.89
C TYR A 212 -6.74 15.00 -15.00
N THR A 213 -7.91 14.46 -14.71
CA THR A 213 -8.85 13.89 -15.70
C THR A 213 -9.89 14.94 -16.10
N THR A 214 -10.33 14.93 -17.36
CA THR A 214 -11.26 15.93 -17.89
C THR A 214 -12.56 15.27 -18.28
N ASN A 215 -13.68 15.80 -17.79
CA ASN A 215 -15.01 15.50 -18.32
C ASN A 215 -15.22 16.28 -19.63
N ARG A 216 -15.35 15.58 -20.76
CA ARG A 216 -15.55 16.20 -22.07
C ARG A 216 -16.92 16.88 -22.23
N LEU A 217 -17.93 16.45 -21.44
CA LEU A 217 -19.27 17.03 -21.47
C LEU A 217 -19.34 18.39 -20.79
N THR A 218 -18.62 18.56 -19.66
CA THR A 218 -18.72 19.75 -18.82
C THR A 218 -17.44 20.61 -18.84
N GLY A 219 -16.30 20.03 -19.19
CA GLY A 219 -14.98 20.65 -19.09
C GLY A 219 -14.39 20.63 -17.69
N ASN A 220 -15.10 20.08 -16.70
CA ASN A 220 -14.63 19.98 -15.32
C ASN A 220 -13.51 18.96 -15.18
N LYS A 221 -12.78 19.05 -14.04
CA LYS A 221 -11.67 18.17 -13.70
C LYS A 221 -12.07 17.20 -12.59
N GLY A 222 -11.56 15.97 -12.66
CA GLY A 222 -11.71 14.93 -11.66
C GLY A 222 -10.38 14.27 -11.32
N ASN A 223 -10.41 13.29 -10.46
CA ASN A 223 -9.25 12.71 -9.78
C ASN A 223 -8.50 13.80 -8.99
N ASP A 224 -9.28 14.68 -8.36
CA ASP A 224 -8.82 15.73 -7.49
C ASP A 224 -8.47 15.20 -6.09
N ALA A 225 -7.69 15.93 -5.34
CA ALA A 225 -7.46 15.69 -3.93
C ALA A 225 -7.86 16.91 -3.12
N ASN A 226 -8.50 16.69 -1.98
CA ASN A 226 -8.78 17.72 -0.98
C ASN A 226 -8.81 17.04 0.39
N ARG A 227 -7.66 16.90 1.01
CA ARG A 227 -7.49 16.18 2.27
C ARG A 227 -6.75 17.02 3.30
N TRP A 228 -7.12 16.84 4.55
CA TRP A 228 -6.39 17.36 5.69
C TRP A 228 -6.28 16.31 6.78
N ALA A 229 -5.22 16.41 7.55
CA ALA A 229 -4.99 15.57 8.70
C ALA A 229 -4.38 16.37 9.85
N LEU A 230 -4.71 15.98 11.08
CA LEU A 230 -4.17 16.54 12.31
C LEU A 230 -3.86 15.40 13.27
N ARG A 231 -2.69 15.45 13.90
CA ARG A 231 -2.30 14.56 14.99
C ARG A 231 -1.78 15.38 16.15
N ALA A 232 -2.33 15.12 17.36
CA ALA A 232 -1.85 15.65 18.62
C ALA A 232 -1.33 14.49 19.46
N ALA A 233 -0.11 14.60 19.95
CA ALA A 233 0.55 13.59 20.76
C ALA A 233 1.10 14.21 22.04
N LEU A 234 1.02 13.45 23.14
CA LEU A 234 1.59 13.76 24.45
C LEU A 234 2.50 12.62 24.86
N ARG A 235 3.67 12.92 25.40
CA ARG A 235 4.55 11.99 26.08
C ARG A 235 4.69 12.41 27.52
N TRP A 236 4.40 11.47 28.42
CA TRP A 236 4.59 11.61 29.85
C TRP A 236 5.62 10.61 30.32
N LYS A 237 6.71 11.13 30.88
CA LYS A 237 7.85 10.37 31.40
C LYS A 237 8.22 10.93 32.78
N PRO A 238 7.45 10.60 33.85
CA PRO A 238 7.64 11.15 35.20
C PRO A 238 8.93 10.65 35.85
N ASP A 239 9.45 9.54 35.40
CA ASP A 239 10.71 8.92 35.85
C ASP A 239 11.34 8.09 34.72
N ASP A 240 12.45 7.43 34.99
CA ASP A 240 13.14 6.60 34.00
C ASP A 240 12.47 5.26 33.73
N LYS A 241 11.45 4.88 34.51
CA LYS A 241 10.76 3.60 34.38
C LYS A 241 9.49 3.69 33.54
N LEU A 242 8.73 4.76 33.69
CA LEU A 242 7.44 4.91 33.00
C LEU A 242 7.54 5.84 31.80
N THR A 243 7.10 5.36 30.67
CA THR A 243 6.84 6.20 29.48
C THR A 243 5.42 5.94 28.99
N ALA A 244 4.64 6.99 28.83
CA ALA A 244 3.28 6.93 28.27
C ALA A 244 3.16 7.90 27.10
N ASP A 245 2.90 7.37 25.90
CA ASP A 245 2.63 8.13 24.68
C ASP A 245 1.13 8.04 24.39
N LEU A 246 0.44 9.19 24.38
CA LEU A 246 -0.95 9.32 23.98
C LEU A 246 -1.02 10.05 22.65
N SER A 247 -1.82 9.56 21.70
CA SER A 247 -1.99 10.19 20.40
C SER A 247 -3.46 10.20 19.98
N LEU A 248 -3.89 11.34 19.46
CA LEU A 248 -5.20 11.52 18.81
C LEU A 248 -4.97 11.95 17.38
N SER A 249 -5.66 11.32 16.42
CA SER A 249 -5.58 11.66 15.01
C SER A 249 -6.96 11.88 14.39
N LEU A 250 -7.05 12.90 13.55
CA LEU A 250 -8.21 13.25 12.75
C LEU A 250 -7.77 13.38 11.31
N ASN A 251 -8.47 12.71 10.39
CA ASN A 251 -8.20 12.86 8.96
C ASN A 251 -9.52 12.97 8.21
N GLN A 252 -9.52 13.78 7.18
CA GLN A 252 -10.63 13.87 6.25
C GLN A 252 -10.10 14.02 4.83
N SER A 253 -10.59 13.17 3.93
CA SER A 253 -10.52 13.36 2.48
C SER A 253 -11.90 13.72 1.97
N ARG A 254 -11.98 14.71 1.07
CA ARG A 254 -13.21 15.12 0.40
C ARG A 254 -12.85 15.53 -1.01
N GLY A 255 -13.13 14.67 -1.98
CA GLY A 255 -12.90 14.90 -3.39
C GLY A 255 -14.10 14.47 -4.23
N GLY A 256 -13.99 14.61 -5.55
CA GLY A 256 -14.82 13.88 -6.48
C GLY A 256 -14.55 12.38 -6.38
N SER A 257 -15.46 11.56 -6.89
CA SER A 257 -15.20 10.13 -7.05
C SER A 257 -14.05 9.90 -8.04
N ILE A 258 -13.53 8.67 -8.10
CA ILE A 258 -12.55 8.32 -9.12
C ILE A 258 -13.19 8.42 -10.51
N TRP A 259 -12.45 9.01 -11.45
CA TRP A 259 -12.82 9.06 -12.85
C TRP A 259 -11.93 8.11 -13.63
N THR A 260 -12.51 7.00 -14.04
CA THR A 260 -11.86 5.99 -14.88
C THR A 260 -11.94 6.36 -16.35
N TYR A 261 -11.01 5.86 -17.15
CA TYR A 261 -11.17 5.85 -18.60
C TYR A 261 -11.93 4.59 -19.00
N ASN A 262 -13.03 4.76 -19.75
CA ASN A 262 -13.80 3.64 -20.27
C ASN A 262 -13.28 3.23 -21.65
N ARG A 263 -12.94 1.95 -21.82
CA ARG A 263 -12.64 1.33 -23.11
C ARG A 263 -13.77 0.41 -23.50
N SER A 264 -14.56 0.82 -24.50
CA SER A 264 -15.65 0.00 -25.04
C SER A 264 -15.09 -1.25 -25.75
N ILE A 265 -15.71 -2.42 -25.53
CA ILE A 265 -15.16 -3.71 -25.95
C ILE A 265 -16.10 -4.59 -26.77
N LEU A 266 -17.38 -4.23 -26.98
CA LEU A 266 -18.30 -5.02 -27.78
C LEU A 266 -18.15 -4.68 -29.26
N PRO A 267 -17.72 -5.64 -30.10
CA PRO A 267 -17.50 -5.38 -31.52
C PRO A 267 -18.80 -5.21 -32.29
N GLN A 268 -18.87 -4.20 -33.15
CA GLN A 268 -20.00 -3.93 -34.05
C GLN A 268 -19.79 -4.51 -35.44
N THR A 269 -18.60 -5.00 -35.75
CA THR A 269 -18.28 -5.59 -37.07
C THR A 269 -17.41 -6.85 -36.87
N ALA A 270 -17.49 -7.79 -37.82
CA ALA A 270 -16.67 -9.00 -37.82
C ALA A 270 -15.17 -8.69 -37.91
N GLU A 271 -14.80 -7.57 -38.54
CA GLU A 271 -13.41 -7.13 -38.62
C GLU A 271 -12.85 -6.73 -37.24
N ALA A 272 -13.66 -6.06 -36.44
CA ALA A 272 -13.30 -5.63 -35.08
C ALA A 272 -13.31 -6.79 -34.06
N THR A 273 -13.96 -7.93 -34.34
CA THR A 273 -14.12 -9.04 -33.41
C THR A 273 -12.82 -9.80 -33.24
N GLY A 274 -12.35 -9.92 -31.99
CA GLY A 274 -11.21 -10.75 -31.56
C GLY A 274 -11.58 -12.23 -31.42
N ALA A 275 -10.60 -13.06 -31.14
CA ALA A 275 -10.79 -14.49 -30.93
C ALA A 275 -11.55 -14.80 -29.61
N ASP A 276 -11.48 -13.89 -28.64
CA ASP A 276 -12.17 -13.90 -27.36
C ASP A 276 -13.60 -13.36 -27.42
N GLY A 277 -14.07 -12.95 -28.62
CA GLY A 277 -15.39 -12.36 -28.80
C GLY A 277 -15.46 -10.85 -28.54
N PHE A 278 -14.39 -10.24 -27.99
CA PHE A 278 -14.30 -8.80 -27.74
C PHE A 278 -13.56 -8.07 -28.87
N CYS A 279 -13.48 -6.76 -28.78
CA CYS A 279 -12.79 -5.94 -29.75
C CYS A 279 -11.27 -6.17 -29.77
N LYS A 280 -10.69 -6.24 -30.95
CA LYS A 280 -9.24 -6.21 -31.15
C LYS A 280 -8.66 -4.84 -30.78
N ALA A 281 -7.44 -4.80 -30.26
CA ALA A 281 -6.76 -3.60 -29.83
C ALA A 281 -6.74 -2.44 -30.85
N GLY A 282 -6.60 -2.73 -32.14
CA GLY A 282 -6.59 -1.71 -33.19
C GLY A 282 -7.93 -1.01 -33.43
N PHE A 283 -9.03 -1.48 -32.83
CA PHE A 283 -10.37 -0.97 -33.07
C PHE A 283 -10.99 -0.21 -31.89
N TYR A 284 -10.37 -0.19 -30.71
CA TYR A 284 -10.96 0.43 -29.51
C TYR A 284 -11.40 1.88 -29.69
N THR A 285 -10.69 2.67 -30.48
CA THR A 285 -11.01 4.08 -30.74
C THR A 285 -11.59 4.34 -32.12
N SER A 286 -11.92 3.31 -32.90
CA SER A 286 -12.40 3.43 -34.28
C SER A 286 -13.91 3.77 -34.38
N GLY A 287 -14.64 3.70 -33.27
CA GLY A 287 -16.11 3.75 -33.27
C GLY A 287 -16.78 2.41 -33.58
N GLN A 288 -16.02 1.34 -33.85
CA GLN A 288 -16.53 -0.01 -34.11
C GLN A 288 -16.64 -0.88 -32.84
N CYS A 289 -16.26 -0.33 -31.70
CA CYS A 289 -16.39 -0.95 -30.40
C CYS A 289 -17.29 -0.11 -29.52
N THR A 290 -18.34 -0.73 -28.96
CA THR A 290 -19.31 -0.06 -28.10
C THR A 290 -19.42 -0.72 -26.74
N ASN A 291 -20.09 -0.08 -25.80
CA ASN A 291 -20.61 -0.72 -24.60
C ASN A 291 -22.04 -1.28 -24.83
N ALA A 292 -22.67 -1.80 -23.78
CA ALA A 292 -24.01 -2.41 -23.85
C ALA A 292 -25.12 -1.43 -24.29
N LEU A 293 -24.93 -0.12 -24.12
CA LEU A 293 -25.87 0.91 -24.59
C LEU A 293 -25.48 1.52 -25.95
N GLY A 294 -24.50 0.94 -26.65
CA GLY A 294 -24.09 1.38 -27.99
C GLY A 294 -23.16 2.59 -28.00
N TYR A 295 -22.68 3.06 -26.84
CA TYR A 295 -21.71 4.14 -26.76
C TYR A 295 -20.32 3.66 -27.15
N ALA A 296 -19.62 4.40 -28.01
CA ALA A 296 -18.25 4.18 -28.42
C ALA A 296 -17.34 5.30 -27.91
N ASN A 297 -16.42 4.98 -27.00
CA ASN A 297 -15.39 5.94 -26.64
C ASN A 297 -14.30 5.98 -27.70
N THR A 298 -14.30 7.03 -28.52
CA THR A 298 -13.32 7.20 -29.60
C THR A 298 -12.10 8.03 -29.20
N SER A 299 -12.04 8.51 -27.96
CA SER A 299 -10.85 9.19 -27.44
C SER A 299 -9.73 8.20 -27.16
N GLY A 300 -8.53 8.48 -27.67
CA GLY A 300 -7.31 7.78 -27.29
C GLY A 300 -6.62 8.36 -26.06
N ASN A 301 -7.18 9.42 -25.47
CA ASN A 301 -6.62 10.07 -24.28
C ASN A 301 -7.18 9.43 -23.00
N LEU A 302 -6.35 8.71 -22.28
CA LEU A 302 -6.72 8.01 -21.04
C LEU A 302 -7.08 8.94 -19.86
N TYR A 303 -6.88 10.25 -20.02
CA TYR A 303 -7.20 11.28 -19.03
C TYR A 303 -8.46 12.08 -19.41
N GLU A 304 -9.36 11.51 -20.20
CA GLU A 304 -10.62 12.09 -20.60
C GLU A 304 -11.76 11.07 -20.59
N GLY A 305 -12.94 11.50 -20.20
CA GLY A 305 -14.16 10.68 -20.22
C GLY A 305 -15.40 11.55 -20.43
N ASP A 306 -16.56 10.92 -20.63
CA ASP A 306 -17.86 11.55 -20.77
C ASP A 306 -18.72 11.28 -19.54
N TYR A 307 -18.31 11.78 -18.38
CA TYR A 307 -18.96 11.51 -17.11
C TYR A 307 -20.30 12.25 -17.02
N ARG A 308 -21.36 11.51 -16.75
CA ARG A 308 -22.72 12.06 -16.62
C ARG A 308 -22.86 12.91 -15.35
N PHE A 309 -22.19 12.51 -14.27
CA PHE A 309 -22.11 13.26 -13.03
C PHE A 309 -20.71 13.13 -12.42
N GLU A 310 -20.36 14.04 -11.51
CA GLU A 310 -19.00 14.16 -10.99
C GLU A 310 -18.74 13.29 -9.77
N GLY A 311 -19.81 12.82 -9.11
CA GLY A 311 -19.72 12.00 -7.92
C GLY A 311 -19.09 12.70 -6.71
N LYS A 312 -18.79 11.92 -5.69
CA LYS A 312 -18.07 12.36 -4.48
C LYS A 312 -17.43 11.17 -3.79
N ASP A 313 -16.28 11.39 -3.15
CA ASP A 313 -15.69 10.45 -2.20
C ASP A 313 -15.29 11.18 -0.91
N ILE A 314 -15.95 10.84 0.21
CA ILE A 314 -15.74 11.48 1.50
C ILE A 314 -15.31 10.40 2.49
N VAL A 315 -14.06 10.47 2.94
CA VAL A 315 -13.52 9.59 3.98
C VAL A 315 -13.22 10.40 5.23
N LYS A 316 -13.68 9.93 6.39
CA LYS A 316 -13.43 10.53 7.71
C LYS A 316 -12.84 9.48 8.64
N LEU A 317 -11.72 9.80 9.23
CA LEU A 317 -10.99 8.90 10.11
C LEU A 317 -10.75 9.56 11.46
N PHE A 318 -10.93 8.79 12.52
CA PHE A 318 -10.54 9.11 13.88
C PHE A 318 -9.71 7.99 14.46
N GLY A 319 -8.63 8.33 15.15
CA GLY A 319 -7.78 7.39 15.86
C GLY A 319 -7.39 7.92 17.23
N ALA A 320 -7.40 7.06 18.24
CA ALA A 320 -6.89 7.30 19.58
C ALA A 320 -5.99 6.13 19.97
N THR A 321 -4.76 6.41 20.40
CA THR A 321 -3.78 5.40 20.77
C THR A 321 -3.09 5.77 22.09
N ALA A 322 -2.90 4.77 22.94
CA ALA A 322 -2.10 4.87 24.16
C ALA A 322 -1.03 3.77 24.15
N ASN A 323 0.24 4.17 24.09
CA ASN A 323 1.40 3.29 24.20
C ASN A 323 2.08 3.55 25.55
N VAL A 324 2.05 2.57 26.44
CA VAL A 324 2.61 2.67 27.78
C VAL A 324 3.71 1.62 27.92
N SER A 325 4.89 2.02 28.39
CA SER A 325 5.97 1.10 28.75
C SER A 325 6.39 1.34 30.19
N TYR A 326 6.63 0.24 30.91
CA TYR A 326 7.10 0.26 32.28
C TYR A 326 8.31 -0.66 32.45
N ASP A 327 9.44 -0.08 32.81
CA ASP A 327 10.69 -0.79 33.06
C ASP A 327 10.66 -1.45 34.45
N LEU A 328 10.75 -2.79 34.46
CA LEU A 328 10.81 -3.64 35.64
C LEU A 328 12.25 -4.02 36.03
N GLY A 329 13.27 -3.49 35.34
CA GLY A 329 14.67 -3.80 35.46
C GLY A 329 15.11 -4.81 34.39
N ASP A 330 14.99 -6.11 34.65
CA ASP A 330 15.40 -7.16 33.70
C ASP A 330 14.43 -7.32 32.51
N MET A 331 13.27 -6.70 32.59
CA MET A 331 12.23 -6.77 31.56
C MET A 331 11.39 -5.49 31.49
N THR A 332 10.78 -5.23 30.35
CA THR A 332 9.85 -4.11 30.15
C THR A 332 8.45 -4.64 29.80
N LEU A 333 7.44 -4.12 30.49
CA LEU A 333 6.03 -4.33 30.17
C LEU A 333 5.55 -3.23 29.22
N TYR A 334 4.91 -3.61 28.12
CA TYR A 334 4.25 -2.72 27.18
C TYR A 334 2.75 -2.95 27.16
N SER A 335 2.00 -1.87 27.05
CA SER A 335 0.56 -1.88 26.80
C SER A 335 0.27 -0.97 25.63
N VAL A 336 -0.38 -1.52 24.58
CA VAL A 336 -0.79 -0.77 23.39
C VAL A 336 -2.31 -0.86 23.29
N THR A 337 -2.99 0.26 23.53
CA THR A 337 -4.44 0.40 23.44
C THR A 337 -4.80 1.28 22.26
N SER A 338 -5.76 0.88 21.43
CA SER A 338 -6.20 1.69 20.30
C SER A 338 -7.71 1.61 20.08
N TYR A 339 -8.27 2.75 19.67
CA TYR A 339 -9.60 2.85 19.08
C TYR A 339 -9.50 3.60 17.76
N GLN A 340 -10.12 3.05 16.72
CA GLN A 340 -10.14 3.61 15.36
C GLN A 340 -11.59 3.63 14.86
N ARG A 341 -11.92 4.67 14.10
CA ARG A 341 -13.19 4.79 13.38
C ARG A 341 -12.91 5.31 11.99
N ALA A 342 -13.40 4.59 10.98
CA ALA A 342 -13.32 4.95 9.57
C ALA A 342 -14.73 4.99 8.99
N ALA A 343 -15.08 6.08 8.30
CA ALA A 343 -16.36 6.24 7.62
C ALA A 343 -16.14 6.72 6.20
N ARG A 344 -16.86 6.15 5.24
CA ARG A 344 -16.87 6.53 3.82
C ARG A 344 -18.30 6.78 3.33
N ASP A 345 -18.47 7.79 2.49
CA ASP A 345 -19.65 8.02 1.64
C ASP A 345 -19.15 8.38 0.26
N ASP A 346 -19.26 7.42 -0.65
CA ASP A 346 -18.82 7.51 -2.03
C ASP A 346 -19.99 7.31 -2.98
N TRP A 347 -19.99 8.09 -4.06
CA TRP A 347 -20.94 7.96 -5.16
C TRP A 347 -20.20 8.25 -6.45
N GLU A 348 -20.15 7.26 -7.35
CA GLU A 348 -19.32 7.28 -8.54
C GLU A 348 -20.08 6.98 -9.83
N ASP A 349 -19.63 7.64 -10.91
CA ASP A 349 -19.93 7.31 -12.28
C ASP A 349 -18.87 6.30 -12.78
N THR A 350 -19.19 5.01 -12.63
CA THR A 350 -18.23 3.92 -12.89
C THR A 350 -17.96 3.75 -14.38
N ASP A 351 -18.90 4.14 -15.26
CA ASP A 351 -18.86 3.80 -16.68
C ASP A 351 -18.31 4.89 -17.59
N ALA A 352 -18.07 6.11 -17.08
CA ALA A 352 -17.52 7.24 -17.85
C ALA A 352 -18.25 7.48 -19.20
N ASN A 353 -19.57 7.45 -19.18
CA ASN A 353 -20.45 7.42 -20.34
C ASN A 353 -21.56 8.47 -20.21
N PRO A 354 -21.98 9.15 -21.29
CA PRO A 354 -23.11 10.09 -21.24
C PRO A 354 -24.47 9.42 -20.94
N LEU A 355 -24.58 8.10 -21.20
CA LEU A 355 -25.72 7.27 -20.81
C LEU A 355 -25.38 6.50 -19.55
N GLN A 356 -26.32 6.27 -18.65
CA GLN A 356 -26.04 5.55 -17.41
C GLN A 356 -26.10 4.03 -17.62
N VAL A 357 -24.93 3.42 -17.78
CA VAL A 357 -24.74 1.96 -17.81
C VAL A 357 -24.67 1.43 -16.39
N ILE A 358 -23.80 2.02 -15.56
CA ILE A 358 -23.68 1.67 -14.15
C ILE A 358 -23.16 2.86 -13.34
N SER A 359 -23.79 3.12 -12.21
CA SER A 359 -23.22 3.95 -11.15
C SER A 359 -23.22 3.20 -9.83
N ALA A 360 -22.28 3.52 -8.96
CA ALA A 360 -22.12 2.86 -7.68
C ALA A 360 -22.21 3.85 -6.52
N ARG A 361 -22.73 3.37 -5.39
CA ARG A 361 -22.71 4.08 -4.12
C ARG A 361 -22.22 3.14 -3.03
N TYR A 362 -21.25 3.61 -2.23
CA TYR A 362 -20.68 2.88 -1.11
C TYR A 362 -20.75 3.72 0.15
N ILE A 363 -21.41 3.21 1.19
CA ILE A 363 -21.45 3.81 2.50
C ILE A 363 -20.87 2.80 3.48
N ALA A 364 -19.74 3.11 4.10
CA ALA A 364 -19.09 2.22 5.03
C ALA A 364 -18.78 2.91 6.35
N LEU A 365 -18.94 2.19 7.44
CA LEU A 365 -18.51 2.57 8.77
C LEU A 365 -17.80 1.38 9.41
N GLN A 366 -16.56 1.57 9.81
CA GLN A 366 -15.79 0.56 10.52
C GLN A 366 -15.25 1.12 11.84
N GLU A 367 -15.45 0.39 12.91
CA GLU A 367 -14.98 0.72 14.25
C GLU A 367 -14.14 -0.42 14.80
N THR A 368 -12.90 -0.12 15.20
CA THR A 368 -11.94 -1.12 15.68
C THR A 368 -11.42 -0.69 17.05
N ALA A 369 -11.45 -1.61 18.01
CA ALA A 369 -10.78 -1.47 19.31
C ALA A 369 -9.78 -2.60 19.50
N SER A 370 -8.57 -2.30 19.98
CA SER A 370 -7.53 -3.31 20.20
C SER A 370 -6.74 -3.05 21.48
N GLN A 371 -6.25 -4.14 22.06
CA GLN A 371 -5.35 -4.15 23.21
C GLN A 371 -4.24 -5.19 22.99
N GLU A 372 -2.99 -4.78 23.16
CA GLU A 372 -1.85 -5.67 23.21
C GLU A 372 -1.08 -5.45 24.50
N PHE A 373 -0.76 -6.53 25.21
CA PHE A 373 0.21 -6.54 26.30
C PHE A 373 1.41 -7.34 25.88
N ARG A 374 2.60 -6.77 26.08
CA ARG A 374 3.87 -7.45 25.80
C ARG A 374 4.80 -7.34 27.01
N LEU A 375 5.53 -8.41 27.24
CA LEU A 375 6.64 -8.45 28.15
C LEU A 375 7.89 -8.85 27.36
N GLN A 376 8.97 -8.09 27.48
CA GLN A 376 10.22 -8.36 26.79
C GLN A 376 11.42 -8.23 27.72
N SER A 377 12.45 -9.03 27.49
CA SER A 377 13.71 -8.93 28.23
C SER A 377 14.48 -7.66 27.86
N ASN A 378 15.14 -7.01 28.84
CA ASN A 378 15.98 -5.83 28.66
C ASN A 378 17.49 -6.17 28.54
N GLY A 379 17.89 -7.37 28.95
CA GLY A 379 19.30 -7.75 29.07
C GLY A 379 19.97 -8.01 27.71
N GLU A 380 21.28 -7.75 27.65
CA GLU A 380 22.18 -8.13 26.55
C GLU A 380 22.69 -9.59 26.71
N GLY A 381 22.04 -10.38 27.54
CA GLY A 381 22.38 -11.78 27.76
C GLY A 381 22.14 -12.65 26.54
N PRO A 382 22.60 -13.92 26.57
CA PRO A 382 22.46 -14.83 25.41
C PRO A 382 21.01 -15.19 25.08
N LEU A 383 20.07 -14.96 25.99
CA LEU A 383 18.63 -15.18 25.78
C LEU A 383 17.89 -13.84 25.78
N ARG A 384 17.34 -13.48 24.65
CA ARG A 384 16.45 -12.33 24.47
C ARG A 384 15.08 -12.85 24.06
N TRP A 385 14.00 -12.31 24.64
CA TRP A 385 12.66 -12.83 24.38
C TRP A 385 11.61 -11.74 24.45
N VAL A 386 10.49 -11.99 23.76
CA VAL A 386 9.24 -11.24 23.82
C VAL A 386 8.07 -12.19 23.89
N THR A 387 7.10 -11.90 24.75
CA THR A 387 5.82 -12.62 24.79
C THR A 387 4.67 -11.64 24.94
N GLY A 388 3.49 -12.01 24.51
CA GLY A 388 2.35 -11.09 24.57
C GLY A 388 0.99 -11.74 24.38
N LEU A 389 -0.01 -10.93 24.71
CA LEU A 389 -1.42 -11.21 24.53
C LEU A 389 -2.00 -10.11 23.64
N TYR A 390 -2.84 -10.49 22.70
CA TYR A 390 -3.52 -9.58 21.80
C TYR A 390 -5.02 -9.84 21.83
N TRP A 391 -5.80 -8.75 21.82
CA TRP A 391 -7.24 -8.76 21.66
C TRP A 391 -7.66 -7.64 20.71
N ALA A 392 -8.67 -7.90 19.87
CA ALA A 392 -9.29 -6.90 19.03
C ALA A 392 -10.77 -7.20 18.80
N LYS A 393 -11.54 -6.13 18.61
CA LYS A 393 -12.92 -6.14 18.14
C LYS A 393 -13.01 -5.21 16.94
N ASP A 394 -13.66 -5.68 15.87
CA ASP A 394 -13.82 -4.95 14.62
C ASP A 394 -15.27 -5.11 14.14
N ASP A 395 -15.99 -3.98 14.03
CA ASP A 395 -17.37 -3.92 13.58
C ASP A 395 -17.43 -3.09 12.28
N LEU A 396 -17.83 -3.72 11.18
CA LEU A 396 -18.05 -3.08 9.88
C LEU A 396 -19.56 -3.06 9.58
N SER A 397 -20.07 -1.90 9.17
CA SER A 397 -21.34 -1.75 8.47
C SER A 397 -21.06 -1.21 7.08
N ASN A 398 -21.54 -1.87 6.05
CA ASN A 398 -21.38 -1.46 4.65
C ASN A 398 -22.75 -1.49 3.97
N ASP A 399 -23.02 -0.45 3.19
CA ASP A 399 -24.24 -0.29 2.42
C ASP A 399 -23.85 0.11 1.01
N SER A 400 -23.87 -0.86 0.09
CA SER A 400 -23.44 -0.69 -1.30
C SER A 400 -24.61 -0.86 -2.25
N HIS A 401 -24.72 0.04 -3.23
CA HIS A 401 -25.76 -0.02 -4.25
C HIS A 401 -25.17 0.20 -5.64
N TYR A 402 -25.65 -0.58 -6.61
CA TYR A 402 -25.41 -0.36 -8.04
C TYR A 402 -26.70 -0.01 -8.73
N ASP A 403 -26.71 1.12 -9.44
CA ASP A 403 -27.78 1.51 -10.35
C ASP A 403 -27.36 1.13 -11.77
N VAL A 404 -28.02 0.10 -12.31
CA VAL A 404 -27.64 -0.55 -13.57
C VAL A 404 -28.69 -0.26 -14.63
N LEU A 405 -28.22 0.23 -15.80
CA LEU A 405 -29.01 0.46 -17.02
C LEU A 405 -30.24 1.35 -16.78
N SER A 406 -30.08 2.43 -16.00
CA SER A 406 -31.20 3.31 -15.63
C SER A 406 -31.88 3.94 -16.85
N ASP A 407 -31.15 4.20 -17.94
CA ASP A 407 -31.72 4.79 -19.18
C ASP A 407 -32.56 3.80 -19.99
N LEU A 408 -32.53 2.50 -19.67
CA LEU A 408 -33.41 1.48 -20.27
C LEU A 408 -34.70 1.22 -19.47
N ARG A 409 -34.88 1.87 -18.33
CA ARG A 409 -36.09 1.67 -17.51
C ARG A 409 -37.31 2.28 -18.18
N ASN A 410 -38.34 1.47 -18.28
CA ASN A 410 -39.62 1.88 -18.81
C ASN A 410 -40.69 1.75 -17.71
N PRO A 411 -40.94 2.77 -16.88
CA PRO A 411 -41.97 2.74 -15.86
C PRO A 411 -43.36 2.48 -16.42
N THR A 412 -44.11 1.59 -15.77
CA THR A 412 -45.50 1.29 -16.08
C THR A 412 -46.36 1.42 -14.82
N VAL A 413 -47.69 1.33 -14.94
CA VAL A 413 -48.57 1.35 -13.76
C VAL A 413 -48.31 0.16 -12.84
N ASP A 414 -47.98 -1.00 -13.41
CA ASP A 414 -47.71 -2.24 -12.66
C ASP A 414 -46.24 -2.37 -12.24
N ASN A 415 -45.35 -1.60 -12.88
CA ASN A 415 -43.90 -1.51 -12.54
C ASN A 415 -43.47 -0.04 -12.53
N PRO A 416 -43.77 0.69 -11.44
CA PRO A 416 -43.57 2.14 -11.38
C PRO A 416 -42.08 2.57 -11.46
N THR A 417 -41.14 1.69 -11.14
CA THR A 417 -39.70 1.95 -11.21
C THR A 417 -39.09 1.54 -12.55
N GLY A 418 -39.82 0.74 -13.36
CA GLY A 418 -39.31 0.19 -14.61
C GLY A 418 -38.17 -0.84 -14.44
N MET A 419 -37.97 -1.36 -13.22
CA MET A 419 -36.97 -2.37 -12.95
C MET A 419 -37.28 -3.71 -13.62
N ASP A 420 -36.22 -4.40 -14.02
CA ASP A 420 -36.28 -5.78 -14.50
C ASP A 420 -35.06 -6.54 -13.93
N PRO A 421 -35.14 -7.05 -12.70
CA PRO A 421 -34.03 -7.76 -12.05
C PRO A 421 -33.59 -9.02 -12.82
N ALA A 422 -34.50 -9.63 -13.58
CA ALA A 422 -34.18 -10.81 -14.40
C ALA A 422 -33.21 -10.49 -15.54
N ASN A 423 -33.22 -9.24 -16.03
CA ASN A 423 -32.31 -8.73 -17.05
C ASN A 423 -31.25 -7.77 -16.46
N SER A 424 -31.06 -7.78 -15.13
CA SER A 424 -30.10 -6.92 -14.44
C SER A 424 -30.34 -5.42 -14.65
N ILE A 425 -31.58 -5.01 -14.72
CA ILE A 425 -32.01 -3.60 -14.82
C ILE A 425 -32.64 -3.19 -13.50
N GLY A 426 -32.00 -2.28 -12.77
CA GLY A 426 -32.52 -1.83 -11.48
C GLY A 426 -31.43 -1.24 -10.58
N VAL A 427 -31.83 -0.95 -9.35
CA VAL A 427 -30.90 -0.64 -8.27
C VAL A 427 -30.73 -1.90 -7.42
N PHE A 428 -29.54 -2.44 -7.40
CA PHE A 428 -29.19 -3.62 -6.60
C PHE A 428 -28.46 -3.17 -5.36
N GLY A 429 -28.85 -3.67 -4.19
CA GLY A 429 -28.30 -3.32 -2.91
C GLY A 429 -27.72 -4.51 -2.15
N TRP A 430 -26.66 -4.25 -1.36
CA TRP A 430 -25.99 -5.25 -0.53
C TRP A 430 -25.62 -4.68 0.83
N PRO A 431 -26.60 -4.24 1.63
CA PRO A 431 -26.32 -3.82 3.00
C PRO A 431 -25.88 -5.01 3.84
N LEU A 432 -24.80 -4.82 4.61
CA LEU A 432 -24.27 -5.86 5.48
C LEU A 432 -23.68 -5.30 6.77
N THR A 433 -23.58 -6.17 7.77
CA THR A 433 -22.73 -5.97 8.95
C THR A 433 -21.81 -7.17 9.12
N LEU A 434 -20.51 -6.91 9.31
CA LEU A 434 -19.51 -7.92 9.62
C LEU A 434 -18.89 -7.60 10.98
N LYS A 435 -18.96 -8.52 11.93
CA LYS A 435 -18.35 -8.39 13.26
C LYS A 435 -17.24 -9.40 13.41
N SER A 436 -16.10 -8.96 13.91
CA SER A 436 -14.95 -9.82 14.16
C SER A 436 -14.44 -9.61 15.59
N ARG A 437 -14.10 -10.70 16.27
CA ARG A 437 -13.40 -10.70 17.55
C ARG A 437 -12.18 -11.58 17.43
N SER A 438 -11.05 -11.05 17.84
CA SER A 438 -9.76 -11.76 17.72
C SER A 438 -9.08 -11.80 19.07
N TRP A 439 -8.44 -12.91 19.39
CA TRP A 439 -7.48 -12.98 20.46
C TRP A 439 -6.29 -13.86 20.08
N ALA A 440 -5.13 -13.58 20.63
CA ALA A 440 -3.95 -14.37 20.39
C ALA A 440 -3.00 -14.35 21.58
N VAL A 441 -2.22 -15.42 21.70
CA VAL A 441 -1.04 -15.50 22.55
C VAL A 441 0.17 -15.77 21.68
N PHE A 442 1.28 -15.08 21.93
CA PHE A 442 2.48 -15.24 21.14
C PHE A 442 3.74 -15.10 21.98
N GLY A 443 4.82 -15.66 21.48
CA GLY A 443 6.15 -15.49 22.03
C GLY A 443 7.23 -15.80 21.00
N GLN A 444 8.35 -15.10 21.13
CA GLN A 444 9.56 -15.31 20.33
C GLN A 444 10.77 -15.16 21.23
N PHE A 445 11.80 -15.91 20.96
CA PHE A 445 13.09 -15.78 21.62
C PHE A 445 14.24 -15.87 20.61
N ASP A 446 15.33 -15.20 20.94
CA ASP A 446 16.62 -15.32 20.28
C ASP A 446 17.63 -15.84 21.33
N TYR A 447 18.33 -16.89 20.97
CA TYR A 447 19.32 -17.54 21.84
C TYR A 447 20.68 -17.64 21.14
N ASP A 448 21.70 -17.01 21.72
CA ASP A 448 23.05 -17.07 21.20
C ASP A 448 23.67 -18.43 21.57
N LEU A 449 23.66 -19.36 20.62
CA LEU A 449 24.28 -20.69 20.75
C LEU A 449 25.79 -20.58 20.89
N THR A 450 26.39 -19.59 20.22
CA THR A 450 27.79 -19.18 20.31
C THR A 450 27.86 -17.66 20.12
N GLU A 451 29.04 -17.06 20.29
CA GLU A 451 29.27 -15.63 20.00
C GLU A 451 28.93 -15.24 18.56
N ARG A 452 28.82 -16.20 17.63
CA ARG A 452 28.55 -15.97 16.20
C ARG A 452 27.26 -16.58 15.68
N LEU A 453 26.66 -17.49 16.44
CA LEU A 453 25.47 -18.21 15.98
C LEU A 453 24.30 -17.96 16.91
N THR A 454 23.28 -17.30 16.40
CA THR A 454 22.01 -17.04 17.08
C THR A 454 20.91 -17.93 16.50
N PHE A 455 20.14 -18.56 17.36
CA PHE A 455 18.92 -19.30 17.02
C PHE A 455 17.71 -18.48 17.43
N THR A 456 16.73 -18.34 16.52
CA THR A 456 15.42 -17.71 16.76
C THR A 456 14.33 -18.76 16.75
N GLY A 457 13.44 -18.73 17.74
CA GLY A 457 12.24 -19.55 17.77
C GLY A 457 11.04 -18.73 18.21
N GLY A 458 9.89 -18.90 17.52
CA GLY A 458 8.68 -18.16 17.87
C GLY A 458 7.41 -18.92 17.46
N LEU A 459 6.33 -18.71 18.25
CA LEU A 459 5.00 -19.28 18.01
C LEU A 459 3.92 -18.25 18.35
N ARG A 460 2.81 -18.35 17.63
CA ARG A 460 1.56 -17.62 17.91
C ARG A 460 0.36 -18.50 17.65
N TYR A 461 -0.55 -18.52 18.60
CA TYR A 461 -1.87 -19.11 18.43
C TYR A 461 -2.91 -18.00 18.42
N SER A 462 -3.75 -18.01 17.40
CA SER A 462 -4.79 -16.97 17.17
C SER A 462 -6.15 -17.63 16.98
N VAL A 463 -7.19 -16.94 17.45
CA VAL A 463 -8.59 -17.28 17.19
C VAL A 463 -9.31 -16.02 16.72
N ASP A 464 -10.02 -16.15 15.60
CA ASP A 464 -10.81 -15.11 14.97
C ASP A 464 -12.24 -15.58 14.83
N ASP A 465 -13.15 -15.03 15.65
CA ASP A 465 -14.59 -15.30 15.59
C ASP A 465 -15.24 -14.23 14.70
N LYS A 466 -15.94 -14.63 13.65
CA LYS A 466 -16.58 -13.74 12.70
C LYS A 466 -18.05 -14.06 12.55
N SER A 467 -18.89 -13.03 12.44
CA SER A 467 -20.31 -13.15 12.10
C SER A 467 -20.71 -12.10 11.07
N ILE A 468 -21.51 -12.49 10.11
CA ILE A 468 -22.05 -11.64 9.06
C ILE A 468 -23.59 -11.65 9.12
N HIS A 469 -24.18 -10.49 8.84
CA HIS A 469 -25.56 -10.34 8.41
C HIS A 469 -25.54 -9.62 7.09
N TYR A 470 -26.03 -10.26 6.04
CA TYR A 470 -25.97 -9.78 4.65
C TYR A 470 -27.37 -9.80 4.06
N VAL A 471 -27.76 -8.72 3.42
CA VAL A 471 -29.03 -8.61 2.70
C VAL A 471 -28.72 -8.35 1.22
N SER A 472 -29.35 -9.08 0.32
CA SER A 472 -29.39 -8.73 -1.09
C SER A 472 -30.78 -8.19 -1.40
N ASP A 473 -30.84 -6.98 -1.91
CA ASP A 473 -32.10 -6.31 -2.21
C ASP A 473 -32.12 -5.62 -3.58
N VAL A 474 -33.29 -5.17 -3.97
CA VAL A 474 -33.51 -4.37 -5.16
C VAL A 474 -34.34 -3.14 -4.79
N ASP A 475 -34.01 -2.02 -5.41
CA ASP A 475 -34.68 -0.73 -5.25
C ASP A 475 -34.67 -0.22 -3.82
N TYR A 476 -33.45 -0.18 -3.22
CA TYR A 476 -33.21 0.31 -1.85
C TYR A 476 -34.03 -0.42 -0.79
N GLY A 477 -34.14 -1.76 -0.90
CA GLY A 477 -34.84 -2.60 0.06
C GLY A 477 -36.35 -2.76 -0.19
N LEU A 478 -36.87 -2.26 -1.32
CA LEU A 478 -38.27 -2.47 -1.70
C LEU A 478 -38.59 -3.97 -1.91
N VAL A 479 -37.62 -4.70 -2.49
CA VAL A 479 -37.69 -6.16 -2.67
C VAL A 479 -36.41 -6.80 -2.15
N THR A 480 -36.53 -7.63 -1.11
CA THR A 480 -35.44 -8.46 -0.64
C THR A 480 -35.34 -9.71 -1.48
N LEU A 481 -34.16 -9.96 -2.05
CA LEU A 481 -33.88 -11.19 -2.82
C LEU A 481 -33.56 -12.33 -1.85
N PHE A 482 -32.64 -12.11 -0.93
CA PHE A 482 -32.33 -13.05 0.15
C PHE A 482 -31.68 -12.33 1.35
N VAL A 483 -31.63 -13.03 2.47
CA VAL A 483 -30.91 -12.64 3.69
C VAL A 483 -30.06 -13.80 4.11
N HIS A 484 -28.78 -13.54 4.39
CA HIS A 484 -27.83 -14.53 4.86
C HIS A 484 -27.27 -14.12 6.23
N ASP A 485 -27.36 -15.03 7.20
CA ASP A 485 -26.72 -14.91 8.53
C ASP A 485 -25.71 -16.04 8.69
N GLY A 486 -24.45 -15.67 8.95
CA GLY A 486 -23.38 -16.66 9.13
C GLY A 486 -22.48 -16.34 10.31
N ASP A 487 -21.97 -17.38 10.96
CA ASP A 487 -20.93 -17.27 11.98
C ASP A 487 -19.88 -18.39 11.82
N LYS A 488 -18.61 -18.06 12.07
CA LYS A 488 -17.51 -19.04 12.01
C LYS A 488 -16.34 -18.61 12.87
N SER A 489 -15.72 -19.59 13.52
CA SER A 489 -14.47 -19.42 14.26
C SER A 489 -13.31 -20.00 13.48
N PHE A 490 -12.27 -19.21 13.26
CA PHE A 490 -11.03 -19.56 12.58
C PHE A 490 -9.91 -19.67 13.61
N LYS A 491 -9.09 -20.72 13.54
CA LYS A 491 -8.02 -21.01 14.51
C LYS A 491 -6.74 -21.31 13.77
N SER A 492 -5.71 -20.52 14.03
CA SER A 492 -4.47 -20.64 13.29
C SER A 492 -3.25 -20.65 14.20
N LEU A 493 -2.29 -21.51 13.85
CA LEU A 493 -0.97 -21.57 14.47
C LEU A 493 0.06 -21.05 13.46
N SER A 494 0.72 -19.96 13.78
CA SER A 494 1.85 -19.44 13.05
C SER A 494 3.14 -19.55 13.86
N GLY A 495 4.27 -19.56 13.18
CA GLY A 495 5.54 -19.72 13.86
C GLY A 495 6.74 -19.34 13.02
N ARG A 496 7.89 -19.27 13.67
CA ARG A 496 9.17 -18.91 13.06
C ARG A 496 10.29 -19.75 13.65
N LEU A 497 11.20 -20.18 12.78
CA LEU A 497 12.51 -20.70 13.14
C LEU A 497 13.55 -19.91 12.34
N GLY A 498 14.68 -19.58 12.96
CA GLY A 498 15.73 -18.82 12.31
C GLY A 498 17.12 -19.18 12.83
N LEU A 499 18.11 -19.04 11.97
CA LEU A 499 19.52 -19.10 12.29
C LEU A 499 20.18 -17.88 11.70
N ARG A 500 20.99 -17.16 12.49
CA ARG A 500 21.86 -16.07 12.04
C ARG A 500 23.30 -16.42 12.42
N TYR A 501 24.18 -16.33 11.43
CA TYR A 501 25.62 -16.56 11.62
C TYR A 501 26.43 -15.32 11.28
N ALA A 502 27.08 -14.71 12.27
CA ALA A 502 27.97 -13.58 12.09
C ALA A 502 29.31 -14.05 11.46
N LEU A 503 29.55 -13.66 10.21
CA LEU A 503 30.82 -13.89 9.51
C LEU A 503 31.89 -12.97 10.06
N SER A 504 31.52 -11.72 10.34
CA SER A 504 32.32 -10.67 10.99
C SER A 504 31.38 -9.73 11.75
N ASP A 505 31.90 -8.66 12.34
CA ASP A 505 31.11 -7.62 13.00
C ASP A 505 30.21 -6.86 11.97
N ASP A 506 30.65 -6.80 10.71
CA ASP A 506 29.98 -6.06 9.63
C ASP A 506 29.25 -6.97 8.62
N ALA A 507 29.20 -8.30 8.82
CA ALA A 507 28.59 -9.21 7.87
C ALA A 507 27.96 -10.42 8.55
N ASN A 508 26.75 -10.78 8.15
CA ASN A 508 26.08 -11.98 8.59
C ASN A 508 25.29 -12.68 7.47
N LEU A 509 25.07 -13.95 7.69
CA LEU A 509 24.17 -14.80 6.92
C LEU A 509 23.00 -15.21 7.80
N TYR A 510 21.83 -15.35 7.22
CA TYR A 510 20.67 -15.89 7.92
C TYR A 510 19.90 -16.88 7.06
N ALA A 511 19.20 -17.77 7.74
CA ALA A 511 18.21 -18.67 7.14
C ALA A 511 16.99 -18.72 8.04
N THR A 512 15.80 -18.57 7.47
CA THR A 512 14.55 -18.58 8.22
C THR A 512 13.49 -19.46 7.58
N TYR A 513 12.69 -20.08 8.43
CA TYR A 513 11.40 -20.66 8.09
C TYR A 513 10.32 -19.87 8.84
N ASN A 514 9.29 -19.42 8.12
CA ASN A 514 8.15 -18.72 8.68
C ASN A 514 6.86 -19.36 8.19
N ARG A 515 5.95 -19.66 9.11
CA ARG A 515 4.58 -19.98 8.81
C ARG A 515 3.68 -18.82 9.14
N GLY A 516 3.02 -18.29 8.10
CA GLY A 516 2.04 -17.21 8.21
C GLY A 516 0.64 -17.69 7.87
N TYR A 517 -0.37 -16.86 8.19
CA TYR A 517 -1.74 -17.10 7.80
C TYR A 517 -2.50 -15.80 7.53
N LYS A 518 -3.52 -15.89 6.70
CA LYS A 518 -4.56 -14.89 6.54
C LYS A 518 -5.88 -15.51 6.95
N SER A 519 -6.59 -14.86 7.87
CA SER A 519 -7.83 -15.41 8.43
C SER A 519 -8.88 -15.61 7.36
N GLY A 520 -9.57 -16.72 7.37
CA GLY A 520 -10.79 -16.95 6.62
C GLY A 520 -11.87 -15.94 6.99
N GLY A 521 -12.97 -15.93 6.27
CA GLY A 521 -14.01 -14.94 6.47
C GLY A 521 -15.23 -15.18 5.60
N PHE A 522 -16.05 -14.15 5.50
CA PHE A 522 -17.20 -14.07 4.65
C PHE A 522 -16.96 -13.06 3.54
N PHE A 523 -17.46 -13.33 2.36
CA PHE A 523 -17.42 -12.37 1.27
C PHE A 523 -18.30 -11.16 1.60
N THR A 524 -17.80 -9.95 1.32
CA THR A 524 -18.46 -8.68 1.63
C THR A 524 -18.71 -7.83 0.39
N GLY A 525 -18.47 -8.40 -0.78
CA GLY A 525 -18.75 -7.78 -2.07
C GLY A 525 -20.17 -8.05 -2.56
N GLN A 526 -20.40 -7.73 -3.82
CA GLN A 526 -21.69 -7.83 -4.47
C GLN A 526 -21.90 -9.23 -5.01
N THR A 527 -22.98 -9.89 -4.58
CA THR A 527 -23.40 -11.18 -5.14
C THR A 527 -24.91 -11.25 -5.33
N ALA A 528 -25.33 -12.04 -6.32
CA ALA A 528 -26.74 -12.36 -6.59
C ALA A 528 -27.10 -13.79 -6.12
N ASP A 529 -26.18 -14.51 -5.50
CA ASP A 529 -26.35 -15.89 -5.08
C ASP A 529 -25.91 -16.06 -3.61
N GLU A 530 -26.84 -16.53 -2.78
CA GLU A 530 -26.57 -16.77 -1.36
C GLU A 530 -25.42 -17.76 -1.14
N ALA A 531 -25.22 -18.72 -2.06
CA ALA A 531 -24.14 -19.70 -1.98
C ALA A 531 -22.73 -19.07 -2.04
N ASP A 532 -22.58 -17.88 -2.63
CA ASP A 532 -21.30 -17.16 -2.66
C ASP A 532 -20.89 -16.61 -1.26
N LEU A 533 -21.81 -16.60 -0.29
CA LEU A 533 -21.60 -16.13 1.07
C LEU A 533 -21.14 -17.22 2.04
N GLU A 534 -20.98 -18.46 1.58
CA GLU A 534 -20.33 -19.48 2.38
C GLU A 534 -18.92 -19.03 2.80
N PRO A 535 -18.53 -19.28 4.06
CA PRO A 535 -17.28 -18.75 4.56
C PRO A 535 -16.07 -19.42 3.91
N TYR A 536 -15.19 -18.61 3.32
CA TYR A 536 -13.91 -19.08 2.79
C TYR A 536 -12.92 -19.43 3.91
N SER A 537 -11.96 -20.31 3.61
CA SER A 537 -10.99 -20.85 4.55
C SER A 537 -9.82 -19.90 4.82
N ASP A 538 -9.07 -20.19 5.89
CA ASP A 538 -7.77 -19.57 6.15
C ASP A 538 -6.81 -19.86 4.99
N GLU A 539 -6.10 -18.86 4.53
CA GLU A 539 -4.91 -18.98 3.69
C GLU A 539 -3.70 -19.23 4.58
N THR A 540 -2.84 -20.15 4.22
CA THR A 540 -1.58 -20.41 4.92
C THR A 540 -0.39 -20.39 3.97
N VAL A 541 0.77 -20.00 4.49
CA VAL A 541 2.02 -19.98 3.76
C VAL A 541 3.15 -20.57 4.58
N ASP A 542 3.91 -21.48 3.98
CA ASP A 542 5.18 -21.97 4.48
C ASP A 542 6.30 -21.32 3.66
N ALA A 543 7.11 -20.47 4.31
CA ALA A 543 8.08 -19.60 3.67
C ALA A 543 9.50 -19.91 4.14
N PHE A 544 10.40 -20.13 3.19
CA PHE A 544 11.83 -20.32 3.41
C PHE A 544 12.59 -19.13 2.83
N GLU A 545 13.51 -18.55 3.59
CA GLU A 545 14.34 -17.45 3.15
C GLU A 545 15.78 -17.65 3.62
N VAL A 546 16.74 -17.38 2.73
CA VAL A 546 18.16 -17.28 3.05
C VAL A 546 18.65 -15.90 2.61
N GLY A 547 19.48 -15.26 3.41
CA GLY A 547 19.96 -13.93 3.06
C GLY A 547 21.32 -13.61 3.67
N ALA A 548 21.88 -12.52 3.18
CA ALA A 548 23.14 -11.94 3.62
C ALA A 548 22.95 -10.45 3.85
N LYS A 549 23.51 -9.94 4.94
CA LYS A 549 23.58 -8.52 5.25
C LYS A 549 25.02 -8.14 5.55
N SER A 550 25.50 -7.06 4.93
CA SER A 550 26.90 -6.69 5.05
C SER A 550 27.12 -5.19 4.86
N GLU A 551 28.12 -4.68 5.57
CA GLU A 551 28.66 -3.33 5.45
C GLU A 551 30.13 -3.41 5.08
N PHE A 552 30.60 -2.58 4.15
CA PHE A 552 31.98 -2.56 3.64
C PHE A 552 32.51 -1.14 3.61
N LEU A 553 33.85 -1.02 3.46
CA LEU A 553 34.54 0.26 3.24
C LEU A 553 34.28 1.26 4.38
N ASP A 554 34.42 0.83 5.63
CA ASP A 554 34.14 1.62 6.82
C ASP A 554 32.67 2.13 6.83
N ARG A 555 31.73 1.24 6.55
CA ARG A 555 30.28 1.48 6.46
C ARG A 555 29.89 2.50 5.39
N ARG A 556 30.64 2.62 4.27
CA ARG A 556 30.27 3.44 3.11
C ARG A 556 29.48 2.69 2.05
N LEU A 557 29.45 1.39 2.14
CA LEU A 557 28.68 0.51 1.26
C LEU A 557 27.96 -0.52 2.11
N ARG A 558 26.64 -0.55 2.01
CA ARG A 558 25.74 -1.56 2.58
C ARG A 558 25.17 -2.39 1.44
N LEU A 559 25.24 -3.72 1.58
CA LEU A 559 24.67 -4.69 0.65
C LEU A 559 23.83 -5.71 1.42
N ASN A 560 22.54 -5.77 1.14
CA ASN A 560 21.62 -6.77 1.65
C ASN A 560 21.05 -7.56 0.48
N ALA A 561 21.02 -8.89 0.59
CA ALA A 561 20.46 -9.76 -0.44
C ALA A 561 19.70 -10.93 0.21
N ALA A 562 18.65 -11.39 -0.45
CA ALA A 562 17.87 -12.54 0.00
C ALA A 562 17.37 -13.36 -1.20
N ALA A 563 17.23 -14.65 -1.00
CA ALA A 563 16.49 -15.56 -1.87
C ALA A 563 15.41 -16.25 -1.06
N PHE A 564 14.24 -16.45 -1.65
CA PHE A 564 13.06 -16.94 -0.95
C PHE A 564 12.28 -17.92 -1.78
N TYR A 565 11.55 -18.81 -1.07
CA TYR A 565 10.61 -19.78 -1.63
C TYR A 565 9.41 -19.89 -0.71
N TYR A 566 8.19 -19.71 -1.26
CA TYR A 566 6.91 -19.73 -0.56
C TYR A 566 5.99 -20.76 -1.18
N ASP A 567 5.40 -21.57 -0.32
CA ASP A 567 4.38 -22.55 -0.64
C ASP A 567 3.07 -22.12 0.02
N TYR A 568 2.10 -21.67 -0.80
CA TYR A 568 0.79 -21.23 -0.37
C TYR A 568 -0.22 -22.36 -0.50
N LYS A 569 -1.05 -22.50 0.53
CA LYS A 569 -2.21 -23.39 0.55
C LYS A 569 -3.45 -22.53 0.80
N ASP A 570 -4.51 -22.86 0.07
CA ASP A 570 -5.79 -22.16 0.16
C ASP A 570 -5.66 -20.66 -0.03
N LEU A 571 -4.81 -20.21 -0.99
CA LEU A 571 -4.61 -18.80 -1.30
C LEU A 571 -5.95 -18.14 -1.59
N GLN A 572 -6.26 -17.06 -0.87
CA GLN A 572 -7.51 -16.32 -1.04
C GLN A 572 -7.45 -15.45 -2.29
N VAL A 573 -8.32 -15.72 -3.24
CA VAL A 573 -8.34 -15.09 -4.57
C VAL A 573 -9.66 -14.37 -4.80
N TYR A 574 -9.55 -13.11 -5.22
CA TYR A 574 -10.66 -12.33 -5.75
C TYR A 574 -10.66 -12.43 -7.28
N THR A 575 -11.79 -12.73 -7.85
CA THR A 575 -12.02 -12.75 -9.29
C THR A 575 -13.41 -12.21 -9.61
N THR A 576 -13.72 -12.03 -10.89
CA THR A 576 -15.03 -11.65 -11.34
C THR A 576 -15.61 -12.77 -12.21
N ILE A 577 -16.91 -13.01 -12.09
CA ILE A 577 -17.63 -13.98 -12.90
C ILE A 577 -18.84 -13.31 -13.54
N GLN A 578 -19.24 -13.81 -14.70
CA GLN A 578 -20.38 -13.29 -15.42
C GLN A 578 -21.65 -14.01 -15.02
N ARG A 579 -22.67 -13.28 -14.52
CA ARG A 579 -24.03 -13.78 -14.26
C ARG A 579 -25.04 -12.92 -14.99
N GLY A 580 -25.47 -13.35 -16.17
CA GLY A 580 -26.28 -12.55 -17.07
C GLY A 580 -25.51 -11.32 -17.58
N LEU A 581 -26.08 -10.12 -17.45
CA LEU A 581 -25.41 -8.85 -17.77
C LEU A 581 -24.54 -8.32 -16.62
N LEU A 582 -24.66 -8.86 -15.42
CA LEU A 582 -23.86 -8.43 -14.28
C LEU A 582 -22.52 -9.18 -14.24
N THR A 583 -21.45 -8.41 -14.17
CA THR A 583 -20.15 -8.90 -13.70
C THR A 583 -20.21 -8.88 -12.17
N VAL A 584 -20.36 -10.03 -11.54
CA VAL A 584 -20.37 -10.16 -10.09
C VAL A 584 -18.99 -10.51 -9.57
N GLN A 585 -18.72 -10.05 -8.38
CA GLN A 585 -17.49 -10.37 -7.68
C GLN A 585 -17.59 -11.78 -7.08
N TYR A 586 -16.47 -12.46 -7.02
CA TYR A 586 -16.39 -13.79 -6.45
C TYR A 586 -15.10 -13.94 -5.64
N PHE A 587 -15.23 -14.49 -4.44
CA PHE A 587 -14.10 -14.69 -3.55
C PHE A 587 -13.99 -16.17 -3.17
N THR A 588 -12.82 -16.76 -3.41
CA THR A 588 -12.60 -18.18 -3.22
C THR A 588 -11.18 -18.47 -2.77
N ASN A 589 -10.90 -19.73 -2.44
CA ASN A 589 -9.56 -20.21 -2.17
C ASN A 589 -9.02 -20.95 -3.41
N ALA A 590 -7.84 -20.56 -3.91
CA ALA A 590 -7.04 -21.38 -4.81
C ALA A 590 -6.35 -22.48 -3.99
N SER A 591 -6.31 -23.72 -4.48
CA SER A 591 -5.75 -24.85 -3.74
C SER A 591 -4.28 -24.63 -3.40
N ALA A 592 -3.48 -24.16 -4.37
CA ALA A 592 -2.06 -23.92 -4.19
C ALA A 592 -1.51 -22.78 -5.07
N ALA A 593 -0.54 -22.04 -4.53
CA ALA A 593 0.26 -21.07 -5.30
C ALA A 593 1.72 -21.13 -4.86
N ARG A 594 2.62 -20.88 -5.78
CA ARG A 594 4.07 -20.91 -5.55
C ARG A 594 4.69 -19.55 -5.87
N VAL A 595 5.54 -19.08 -4.95
CA VAL A 595 6.27 -17.82 -5.14
C VAL A 595 7.74 -18.04 -4.77
N TYR A 596 8.66 -17.69 -5.68
CA TYR A 596 10.08 -17.71 -5.38
C TYR A 596 10.81 -16.60 -6.12
N GLY A 597 11.99 -16.24 -5.61
CA GLY A 597 12.74 -15.16 -6.19
C GLY A 597 13.99 -14.78 -5.43
N ALA A 598 14.58 -13.67 -5.88
CA ALA A 598 15.73 -13.07 -5.24
C ALA A 598 15.63 -11.55 -5.23
N GLU A 599 16.14 -10.93 -4.19
CA GLU A 599 16.17 -9.50 -3.98
C GLU A 599 17.54 -9.02 -3.53
N ALA A 600 17.89 -7.81 -3.92
CA ALA A 600 19.11 -7.15 -3.46
C ALA A 600 18.87 -5.66 -3.24
N GLU A 601 19.50 -5.11 -2.21
CA GLU A 601 19.51 -3.68 -1.89
C GLU A 601 20.95 -3.22 -1.67
N VAL A 602 21.28 -2.09 -2.27
CA VAL A 602 22.59 -1.44 -2.15
C VAL A 602 22.39 0.00 -1.70
N GLU A 603 23.09 0.41 -0.66
CA GLU A 603 23.21 1.79 -0.24
C GLU A 603 24.70 2.16 -0.18
N ALA A 604 25.07 3.27 -0.81
CA ALA A 604 26.47 3.68 -0.87
C ALA A 604 26.67 5.19 -0.73
N ARG A 605 27.77 5.58 -0.06
CA ARG A 605 28.30 6.94 -0.01
C ARG A 605 29.73 6.95 -0.58
N PRO A 606 29.87 6.86 -1.93
CA PRO A 606 31.16 6.70 -2.58
C PRO A 606 32.05 7.95 -2.49
N ALA A 607 31.44 9.13 -2.31
CA ALA A 607 32.11 10.40 -2.15
C ALA A 607 31.33 11.31 -1.21
N ARG A 608 32.00 12.36 -0.71
CA ARG A 608 31.36 13.37 0.12
C ARG A 608 30.18 14.02 -0.63
N GLY A 609 29.02 14.06 0.00
CA GLY A 609 27.79 14.62 -0.54
C GLY A 609 27.07 13.73 -1.56
N LEU A 610 27.65 12.60 -2.00
CA LEU A 610 27.04 11.68 -2.94
C LEU A 610 26.47 10.45 -2.21
N SER A 611 25.15 10.23 -2.33
CA SER A 611 24.44 9.06 -1.83
C SER A 611 23.77 8.33 -2.98
N LEU A 612 23.90 7.01 -3.00
CA LEU A 612 23.30 6.11 -3.98
C LEU A 612 22.48 5.06 -3.26
N THR A 613 21.27 4.81 -3.74
CA THR A 613 20.44 3.66 -3.32
C THR A 613 19.98 2.89 -4.54
N LEU A 614 19.99 1.57 -4.47
CA LEU A 614 19.49 0.68 -5.51
C LEU A 614 18.76 -0.48 -4.84
N GLY A 615 17.62 -0.87 -5.40
CA GLY A 615 16.88 -2.07 -5.03
C GLY A 615 16.49 -2.84 -6.29
N ALA A 616 16.54 -4.16 -6.24
CA ALA A 616 16.11 -5.03 -7.33
C ALA A 616 15.39 -6.26 -6.80
N SER A 617 14.38 -6.73 -7.52
CA SER A 617 13.64 -7.96 -7.25
C SER A 617 13.41 -8.74 -8.53
N LEU A 618 13.76 -10.02 -8.51
CA LEU A 618 13.41 -11.03 -9.49
C LEU A 618 12.36 -11.93 -8.86
N LEU A 619 11.22 -12.10 -9.52
CA LEU A 619 10.05 -12.77 -8.96
C LEU A 619 9.45 -13.77 -9.94
N HIS A 620 9.13 -14.95 -9.44
CA HIS A 620 8.26 -15.92 -10.07
C HIS A 620 7.11 -16.20 -9.11
N ALA A 621 5.88 -15.88 -9.51
CA ALA A 621 4.66 -16.04 -8.72
C ALA A 621 3.54 -16.55 -9.62
N GLU A 622 3.02 -17.76 -9.35
CA GLU A 622 2.02 -18.44 -10.17
C GLU A 622 1.05 -19.26 -9.33
N TYR A 623 -0.13 -19.50 -9.86
CA TYR A 623 -1.04 -20.50 -9.35
C TYR A 623 -0.48 -21.90 -9.71
N GLU A 624 -0.38 -22.78 -8.73
CA GLU A 624 0.05 -24.15 -8.95
C GLU A 624 -1.15 -25.10 -9.21
N ASP A 625 -2.24 -24.85 -8.49
CA ASP A 625 -3.52 -25.54 -8.63
C ASP A 625 -4.64 -24.55 -8.34
N PHE A 626 -5.35 -24.13 -9.39
CA PHE A 626 -6.48 -23.19 -9.27
C PHE A 626 -7.51 -23.43 -10.34
N VAL A 627 -8.62 -24.05 -9.97
CA VAL A 627 -9.81 -24.21 -10.80
C VAL A 627 -10.96 -23.40 -10.17
N SER A 628 -11.57 -22.51 -10.91
CA SER A 628 -12.68 -21.68 -10.44
C SER A 628 -13.73 -21.54 -11.53
N VAL A 629 -15.00 -21.75 -11.18
CA VAL A 629 -16.17 -21.62 -12.08
C VAL A 629 -16.02 -22.42 -13.40
N GLY A 630 -15.32 -23.56 -13.33
CA GLY A 630 -15.10 -24.45 -14.48
C GLY A 630 -13.89 -24.10 -15.36
N GLU A 631 -13.19 -23.02 -15.07
CA GLU A 631 -11.96 -22.62 -15.75
C GLU A 631 -10.73 -23.01 -14.94
N ASP A 632 -9.68 -23.47 -15.62
CA ASP A 632 -8.39 -23.83 -15.01
C ASP A 632 -7.37 -22.70 -15.22
N TYR A 633 -6.99 -22.07 -14.11
CA TYR A 633 -6.01 -20.98 -14.05
C TYR A 633 -4.62 -21.45 -13.60
N SER A 634 -4.39 -22.76 -13.44
CA SER A 634 -3.10 -23.32 -13.05
C SER A 634 -2.01 -22.95 -14.05
N GLY A 635 -0.84 -22.54 -13.53
CA GLY A 635 0.27 -22.00 -14.32
C GLY A 635 0.15 -20.52 -14.67
N ASN A 636 -0.99 -19.85 -14.43
CA ASN A 636 -1.11 -18.41 -14.61
C ASN A 636 -0.36 -17.65 -13.53
N ARG A 637 0.17 -16.50 -13.91
CA ARG A 637 0.86 -15.59 -12.98
C ARG A 637 -0.14 -14.94 -12.04
N LEU A 638 0.29 -14.74 -10.80
CA LEU A 638 -0.49 -13.95 -9.85
C LEU A 638 -0.66 -12.50 -10.36
N PRO A 639 -1.84 -11.88 -10.15
CA PRO A 639 -2.07 -10.48 -10.53
C PRO A 639 -1.10 -9.52 -9.82
N SER A 640 -0.73 -8.43 -10.50
CA SER A 640 0.17 -7.40 -9.98
C SER A 640 1.55 -7.91 -9.54
N ALA A 641 2.03 -9.03 -10.10
CA ALA A 641 3.31 -9.69 -9.81
C ALA A 641 4.32 -9.50 -10.97
N PRO A 642 5.09 -8.38 -11.01
CA PRO A 642 6.09 -8.17 -12.05
C PRO A 642 7.25 -9.15 -11.89
N LYS A 643 7.72 -9.77 -13.00
CA LYS A 643 8.88 -10.67 -12.98
C LYS A 643 10.18 -9.97 -12.59
N LEU A 644 10.29 -8.70 -12.94
CA LEU A 644 11.44 -7.86 -12.63
C LEU A 644 10.93 -6.50 -12.14
N SER A 645 11.45 -6.06 -11.01
CA SER A 645 11.33 -4.67 -10.58
C SER A 645 12.68 -4.18 -10.07
N PHE A 646 12.95 -2.90 -10.28
CA PHE A 646 14.11 -2.23 -9.70
C PHE A 646 13.81 -0.76 -9.46
N ASN A 647 14.45 -0.21 -8.45
CA ASN A 647 14.33 1.17 -8.05
C ASN A 647 15.71 1.72 -7.65
N GLY A 648 15.84 3.02 -7.66
CA GLY A 648 17.06 3.64 -7.18
C GLY A 648 16.95 5.14 -7.05
N ALA A 649 17.87 5.71 -6.28
CA ALA A 649 18.02 7.15 -6.15
C ALA A 649 19.50 7.54 -6.14
N ILE A 650 19.79 8.67 -6.76
CA ILE A 650 21.09 9.34 -6.73
C ILE A 650 20.84 10.72 -6.14
N ARG A 651 21.48 11.03 -5.00
CA ARG A 651 21.42 12.32 -4.36
C ARG A 651 22.82 12.91 -4.24
N TYR A 652 22.94 14.17 -4.62
CA TYR A 652 24.18 14.94 -4.48
C TYR A 652 23.94 16.22 -3.70
N GLU A 653 24.77 16.47 -2.71
CA GLU A 653 24.77 17.68 -1.90
C GLU A 653 26.16 18.31 -1.97
N HIS A 654 26.23 19.58 -2.36
CA HIS A 654 27.48 20.30 -2.57
C HIS A 654 27.44 21.63 -1.83
N PRO A 655 28.40 21.87 -0.89
CA PRO A 655 28.51 23.15 -0.22
C PRO A 655 28.96 24.25 -1.20
N LEU A 656 28.28 25.38 -1.14
CA LEU A 656 28.62 26.60 -1.89
C LEU A 656 28.94 27.74 -0.91
N PRO A 657 29.53 28.84 -1.36
CA PRO A 657 29.83 30.00 -0.50
C PRO A 657 28.60 30.54 0.24
N VAL A 658 27.42 30.38 -0.33
CA VAL A 658 26.13 30.74 0.28
C VAL A 658 25.22 29.56 0.23
N GLY A 659 25.18 28.77 1.32
CA GLY A 659 24.32 27.60 1.44
C GLY A 659 24.80 26.37 0.67
N ASP A 660 23.98 25.31 0.61
CA ASP A 660 24.32 24.05 -0.05
C ASP A 660 23.37 23.78 -1.23
N PHE A 661 23.94 23.43 -2.36
CA PHE A 661 23.17 22.89 -3.49
C PHE A 661 22.78 21.44 -3.22
N THR A 662 21.53 21.06 -3.55
CA THR A 662 21.05 19.67 -3.49
C THR A 662 20.45 19.28 -4.83
N GLY A 663 20.79 18.10 -5.31
CA GLY A 663 20.18 17.48 -6.49
C GLY A 663 19.83 16.03 -6.22
N GLN A 664 18.68 15.57 -6.72
CA GLN A 664 18.28 14.18 -6.61
C GLN A 664 17.57 13.75 -7.90
N LEU A 665 17.87 12.52 -8.31
CA LEU A 665 17.11 11.77 -9.30
C LEU A 665 16.75 10.43 -8.68
N ASP A 666 15.52 10.02 -8.85
CA ASP A 666 15.04 8.68 -8.47
C ASP A 666 14.26 8.06 -9.62
N PHE A 667 14.27 6.74 -9.66
CA PHE A 667 13.55 5.98 -10.66
C PHE A 667 12.97 4.70 -10.09
N THR A 668 11.87 4.26 -10.71
CA THR A 668 11.26 2.95 -10.46
C THR A 668 10.97 2.29 -11.79
N HIS A 669 11.18 0.97 -11.87
CA HIS A 669 10.87 0.15 -13.04
C HIS A 669 10.13 -1.10 -12.61
N ARG A 670 9.12 -1.48 -13.39
CA ARG A 670 8.50 -2.81 -13.33
C ARG A 670 8.32 -3.40 -14.71
N SER A 671 8.47 -4.70 -14.83
CA SER A 671 8.11 -5.44 -16.04
C SER A 671 6.58 -5.57 -16.16
N LYS A 672 6.09 -6.14 -17.26
CA LYS A 672 4.67 -6.40 -17.52
C LYS A 672 3.97 -7.07 -16.35
N VAL A 673 2.74 -6.61 -16.04
CA VAL A 673 1.81 -7.20 -15.07
C VAL A 673 0.46 -7.49 -15.71
N TYR A 674 -0.25 -8.45 -15.15
CA TYR A 674 -1.67 -8.72 -15.41
C TYR A 674 -2.49 -8.24 -14.22
N PHE A 675 -3.73 -7.81 -14.47
CA PHE A 675 -4.62 -7.34 -13.40
C PHE A 675 -5.68 -8.38 -13.01
N ASP A 676 -5.82 -9.46 -13.82
CA ASP A 676 -6.76 -10.56 -13.61
C ASP A 676 -6.07 -11.92 -13.42
N THR A 677 -6.82 -12.89 -12.93
CA THR A 677 -6.37 -14.28 -12.69
C THR A 677 -6.18 -15.07 -13.98
N ALA A 678 -6.89 -14.71 -15.05
CA ALA A 678 -6.81 -15.37 -16.35
C ALA A 678 -5.57 -14.96 -17.16
N ASN A 679 -4.83 -13.95 -16.73
CA ASN A 679 -3.73 -13.32 -17.47
C ASN A 679 -4.14 -12.82 -18.85
N THR A 680 -5.30 -12.19 -18.91
CA THR A 680 -5.86 -11.63 -20.14
C THR A 680 -4.97 -10.51 -20.68
N GLU A 681 -4.53 -10.61 -21.93
CA GLU A 681 -3.67 -9.60 -22.55
C GLU A 681 -4.30 -8.19 -22.56
N ARG A 682 -5.61 -8.12 -22.73
CA ARG A 682 -6.42 -6.89 -22.69
C ARG A 682 -6.37 -6.21 -21.31
N LEU A 683 -6.22 -7.00 -20.25
CA LEU A 683 -6.16 -6.57 -18.84
C LEU A 683 -4.73 -6.62 -18.30
N SER A 684 -3.79 -6.17 -19.11
CA SER A 684 -2.37 -6.12 -18.72
C SER A 684 -1.78 -4.73 -18.95
N ASP A 685 -0.69 -4.44 -18.25
CA ASP A 685 0.12 -3.25 -18.50
C ASP A 685 1.56 -3.63 -18.78
N GLU A 686 2.11 -3.07 -19.83
CA GLU A 686 3.49 -3.30 -20.28
C GLU A 686 4.51 -2.77 -19.27
N ALA A 687 5.78 -3.05 -19.50
CA ALA A 687 6.87 -2.57 -18.67
C ALA A 687 6.87 -1.03 -18.58
N ARG A 688 6.96 -0.49 -17.36
CA ARG A 688 6.95 0.96 -17.08
C ARG A 688 8.19 1.39 -16.33
N THR A 689 8.65 2.60 -16.65
CA THR A 689 9.76 3.24 -15.95
C THR A 689 9.38 4.68 -15.62
N PHE A 690 9.33 5.00 -14.35
CA PHE A 690 9.09 6.36 -13.88
C PHE A 690 10.41 6.96 -13.39
N VAL A 691 10.67 8.20 -13.77
CA VAL A 691 11.83 8.98 -13.32
C VAL A 691 11.34 10.27 -12.72
N ASN A 692 11.84 10.59 -11.50
CA ASN A 692 11.55 11.82 -10.80
C ASN A 692 12.86 12.57 -10.53
N GLY A 693 12.76 13.86 -10.24
CA GLY A 693 13.93 14.64 -9.90
C GLY A 693 13.59 15.91 -9.14
N GLN A 694 14.59 16.41 -8.41
CA GLN A 694 14.50 17.70 -7.73
C GLN A 694 15.86 18.37 -7.66
N VAL A 695 15.82 19.70 -7.58
CA VAL A 695 16.97 20.57 -7.34
C VAL A 695 16.58 21.55 -6.24
N GLY A 696 17.44 21.69 -5.25
CA GLY A 696 17.20 22.56 -4.11
C GLY A 696 18.43 23.33 -3.68
N TRP A 697 18.17 24.33 -2.84
CA TRP A 697 19.17 25.18 -2.22
C TRP A 697 18.87 25.32 -0.74
N LYS A 698 19.78 24.82 0.09
CA LYS A 698 19.72 24.94 1.54
C LYS A 698 20.42 26.22 1.99
N LEU A 699 19.78 26.99 2.84
CA LEU A 699 20.24 28.25 3.39
C LEU A 699 20.31 28.18 4.91
N ASP A 700 21.11 29.04 5.52
CA ASP A 700 21.23 29.20 6.98
C ASP A 700 21.50 27.86 7.69
N GLY A 701 22.56 27.14 7.23
CA GLY A 701 22.93 25.83 7.79
C GLY A 701 21.88 24.73 7.59
N GLY A 702 21.01 24.87 6.57
CA GLY A 702 19.94 23.91 6.27
C GLY A 702 18.62 24.22 6.98
N ARG A 703 18.51 25.37 7.66
CA ARG A 703 17.25 25.83 8.28
C ARG A 703 16.14 26.08 7.26
N TYR A 704 16.50 26.59 6.09
CA TYR A 704 15.60 26.79 4.98
C TYR A 704 16.09 26.01 3.76
N GLU A 705 15.18 25.43 3.00
CA GLU A 705 15.47 24.81 1.70
C GLU A 705 14.37 25.22 0.73
N LEU A 706 14.76 25.75 -0.42
CA LEU A 706 13.84 26.07 -1.52
C LEU A 706 14.29 25.32 -2.76
N GLY A 707 13.35 24.95 -3.63
CA GLY A 707 13.72 24.23 -4.83
C GLY A 707 12.56 23.97 -5.78
N VAL A 708 12.90 23.23 -6.83
CA VAL A 708 11.97 22.78 -7.86
C VAL A 708 11.98 21.25 -7.94
N TRP A 709 10.88 20.68 -8.36
CA TRP A 709 10.73 19.23 -8.50
C TRP A 709 9.91 18.86 -9.72
N GLY A 710 10.06 17.62 -10.16
CA GLY A 710 9.21 16.99 -11.16
C GLY A 710 9.06 15.50 -10.89
N LYS A 711 7.85 14.99 -11.04
CA LYS A 711 7.52 13.56 -11.02
C LYS A 711 7.10 13.12 -12.41
N ASN A 712 7.40 11.84 -12.74
CA ASN A 712 7.12 11.28 -14.06
C ASN A 712 7.67 12.17 -15.20
N LEU A 713 8.96 12.50 -15.16
CA LEU A 713 9.60 13.47 -16.05
C LEU A 713 9.43 13.13 -17.53
N PHE A 714 9.33 11.85 -17.88
CA PHE A 714 9.15 11.38 -19.25
C PHE A 714 7.69 11.25 -19.69
N ASP A 715 6.74 11.61 -18.81
CA ASP A 715 5.29 11.56 -19.08
C ASP A 715 4.80 10.15 -19.49
N GLU A 716 5.34 9.14 -18.81
CA GLU A 716 4.90 7.76 -19.01
C GLU A 716 3.45 7.61 -18.54
N THR A 717 2.66 6.83 -19.28
CA THR A 717 1.30 6.49 -18.91
C THR A 717 1.28 5.71 -17.59
N ASN A 718 0.52 6.19 -16.62
CA ASN A 718 0.47 5.60 -15.28
C ASN A 718 -0.86 4.86 -15.07
N ILE A 719 -0.91 3.58 -15.50
CA ILE A 719 -2.06 2.71 -15.26
C ILE A 719 -1.90 2.07 -13.89
N LEU A 720 -2.85 2.34 -12.99
CA LEU A 720 -2.89 1.76 -11.66
C LEU A 720 -3.60 0.41 -11.66
N ASP A 721 -4.73 0.34 -12.39
CA ASP A 721 -5.54 -0.88 -12.51
C ASP A 721 -6.37 -0.88 -13.80
N ILE A 722 -6.83 -2.07 -14.21
CA ILE A 722 -7.81 -2.27 -15.28
C ILE A 722 -8.84 -3.28 -14.77
N THR A 723 -10.08 -2.84 -14.62
CA THR A 723 -11.20 -3.69 -14.20
C THR A 723 -12.08 -4.00 -15.39
N ALA A 724 -12.30 -5.28 -15.66
CA ALA A 724 -13.21 -5.72 -16.72
C ALA A 724 -14.67 -5.71 -16.24
N ILE A 725 -15.55 -5.05 -16.98
CA ILE A 725 -17.00 -5.07 -16.78
C ILE A 725 -17.63 -5.59 -18.09
N GLU A 726 -17.29 -6.84 -18.40
CA GLU A 726 -17.54 -7.48 -19.70
C GLU A 726 -19.03 -7.55 -20.06
N GLY A 727 -19.89 -7.85 -19.08
CA GLY A 727 -21.34 -7.91 -19.31
C GLY A 727 -21.95 -6.58 -19.70
N LEU A 728 -21.36 -5.47 -19.28
CA LEU A 728 -21.76 -4.12 -19.66
C LEU A 728 -20.92 -3.56 -20.81
N GLY A 729 -19.97 -4.35 -21.33
CA GLY A 729 -19.25 -4.11 -22.57
C GLY A 729 -18.11 -3.10 -22.48
N PHE A 730 -17.45 -2.96 -21.33
CA PHE A 730 -16.31 -2.06 -21.20
C PHE A 730 -15.26 -2.52 -20.18
N ASP A 731 -14.07 -1.98 -20.33
CA ASP A 731 -13.01 -2.03 -19.31
C ASP A 731 -12.82 -0.64 -18.72
N ALA A 732 -12.72 -0.56 -17.40
CA ALA A 732 -12.45 0.66 -16.64
C ALA A 732 -10.97 0.74 -16.26
N PHE A 733 -10.30 1.83 -16.66
CA PHE A 733 -8.89 2.09 -16.36
C PHE A 733 -8.78 3.10 -15.24
N SER A 734 -8.18 2.73 -14.15
CA SER A 734 -7.78 3.64 -13.09
C SER A 734 -6.41 4.24 -13.41
N MET A 735 -6.36 5.57 -13.51
CA MET A 735 -5.16 6.28 -13.95
C MET A 735 -4.50 7.01 -12.77
N GLY A 736 -3.22 6.80 -12.59
CA GLY A 736 -2.40 7.67 -11.75
C GLY A 736 -2.06 9.00 -12.45
N PRO A 737 -1.55 10.00 -11.71
CA PRO A 737 -1.27 11.31 -12.27
C PRO A 737 -0.24 11.27 -13.41
N PRO A 738 -0.42 12.07 -14.47
CA PRO A 738 0.60 12.28 -15.51
C PRO A 738 1.77 13.06 -14.94
N ARG A 739 2.74 13.49 -15.78
CA ARG A 739 3.85 14.33 -15.32
C ARG A 739 3.38 15.51 -14.50
N THR A 740 3.93 15.65 -13.28
CA THR A 740 3.71 16.78 -12.39
C THR A 740 5.03 17.48 -12.06
N TYR A 741 4.97 18.77 -11.74
CA TYR A 741 6.14 19.55 -11.37
C TYR A 741 5.70 20.75 -10.51
N GLY A 742 6.65 21.31 -9.77
CA GLY A 742 6.33 22.41 -8.88
C GLY A 742 7.57 22.97 -8.18
N VAL A 743 7.28 23.83 -7.21
CA VAL A 743 8.25 24.46 -6.32
C VAL A 743 7.99 24.03 -4.89
N TYR A 744 9.00 24.11 -4.05
CA TYR A 744 8.86 23.81 -2.61
C TYR A 744 9.67 24.76 -1.74
N LEU A 745 9.19 24.94 -0.52
CA LEU A 745 9.87 25.57 0.59
C LEU A 745 9.80 24.64 1.80
N ARG A 746 10.93 24.41 2.43
CA ARG A 746 11.03 23.71 3.73
C ARG A 746 11.70 24.61 4.73
N ALA A 747 11.19 24.60 5.96
CA ALA A 747 11.82 25.30 7.08
C ALA A 747 11.88 24.36 8.29
N ARG A 748 12.99 24.44 9.04
CA ARG A 748 13.25 23.69 10.27
C ARG A 748 13.66 24.65 11.38
N TYR A 749 13.15 24.37 12.57
CA TYR A 749 13.43 25.15 13.76
C TYR A 749 14.01 24.27 14.86
#